data_f842bc99ab7a82ff3b402fec7f7ade83
#
_entry.id   f842bc99ab7a82ff3b402fec7f7ade83
#
_cell.length_a   1.000
_cell.length_b   1.000
_cell.length_c   1.000
_cell.angle_alpha   90.00
_cell.angle_beta   90.00
_cell.angle_gamma   90.00
#
_symmetry.space_group_name_H-M   'P 1'
#
loop_
_entity.id
_entity.type
_entity.pdbx_description
1 polymer ?
#
loop_
_entity_poly.entity_id
_entity_poly.type
_entity_poly.pdbx_seq_one_letter_code
_entity_poly.pdbx_strand_id
1 'polypeptide(L)'
;MKKVIISLLLIVFVGSCCNCNKNAKGPDYASNIQKEDLGRGLIAIHNGGGKVTLSWRYLEKDPIDVAFNLYRNGEKLNASPLSGATFFTDSGIDTTAVNEYCVKTAGSDNAERGASYTLTPELAAKPYLDIPIHPVEGYADGYYAPNDITTGDLDGDGEYELVVKLETRTYDNSRGGICPEGNLIDAYKLDGTFLWRVDLGINIRQGAHYTQMSLYDFDGDGKAELAVKTAEGTKFGDGTVIGDTNGDGITDYREMDQSKRTYGMILSGPEFLSVIDGQTGKELARADFIERGTPIEFGDTEGNRLDRYLGGAGYFDGKRPSILICRGYYAKTVLEAWDYRDGKLTKRWRFDTFADDDKYIAYEHQGAHSLRIGDVDGDGKDEVVYGACTIDHDGTGIYSTGFDHGDALHLSDLDPEREGLEVWMVHESSPNRAGSDMHDAATGELLWCFPSVADVGRGMTADIDPRFPGWEAWSSGTNGVYTVDGRLVTTRKPSVNFAIWWDGDLNRELLDGGSNPLPEQVAKSRLAQIIQRPGARMQPMPMRSGRFMQITKWNGDGVDVFHLPGEEETAVNNGSKSNPGLSADLFGDWREELVVRTNDNRHLRIYTTDIPTEYRFHTLMSDIIYRMSVLCENICYNQPPEPGFYLGSDLGKFWPVRYKRNGAHRSFKTSGDGLNTRLENVDVIPQNNVTIFKNIASTYVLDARAPYDSYEWTVNGKVVGHDRTYTLKQSAYGYDKPISVHIKAIVKGEVFEDDGTITFSSKEDENKGLWSERDIKRTGRQEL
;
A
#
# COMPACT_ATOMS: atom_id res chain seq x y z
N MET A 1 -75.60 25.62 34.44
CA MET A 1 -75.46 25.47 33.00
C MET A 1 -74.19 26.22 32.54
N LYS A 2 -73.05 25.64 32.61
CA LYS A 2 -71.83 26.20 32.05
C LYS A 2 -71.19 25.09 31.23
N LYS A 3 -71.12 25.31 29.92
CA LYS A 3 -70.38 24.42 28.99
C LYS A 3 -68.91 24.65 29.19
N VAL A 4 -68.23 23.58 29.57
CA VAL A 4 -66.76 23.54 29.57
C VAL A 4 -66.33 23.07 28.19
N ILE A 5 -65.65 23.92 27.45
CA ILE A 5 -64.98 23.60 26.20
C ILE A 5 -63.60 23.11 26.56
N ILE A 6 -63.35 21.81 26.33
CA ILE A 6 -62.06 21.25 26.44
C ILE A 6 -61.30 21.43 25.08
N SER A 7 -60.36 22.38 25.06
CA SER A 7 -59.51 22.55 23.92
C SER A 7 -58.43 21.41 23.96
N LEU A 8 -58.55 20.53 22.98
CA LEU A 8 -57.49 19.55 22.72
C LEU A 8 -56.30 20.28 22.09
N LEU A 9 -55.23 20.47 22.84
CA LEU A 9 -53.94 20.88 22.28
C LEU A 9 -53.36 19.68 21.56
N LEU A 10 -53.41 19.71 20.24
CA LEU A 10 -52.64 18.80 19.38
C LEU A 10 -51.18 19.25 19.44
N ILE A 11 -50.38 18.60 20.27
CA ILE A 11 -48.93 18.73 20.22
C ILE A 11 -48.50 18.00 18.96
N VAL A 12 -48.26 18.75 17.90
CA VAL A 12 -47.53 18.25 16.74
C VAL A 12 -46.08 18.10 17.18
N PHE A 13 -45.69 16.89 17.49
CA PHE A 13 -44.27 16.53 17.48
C PHE A 13 -43.80 16.71 16.04
N VAL A 14 -43.23 17.86 15.74
CA VAL A 14 -42.35 18.00 14.62
C VAL A 14 -41.09 17.18 14.97
N GLY A 15 -41.14 15.92 14.60
CA GLY A 15 -39.95 15.12 14.54
C GLY A 15 -38.98 15.88 13.67
N SER A 16 -37.94 16.41 14.29
CA SER A 16 -36.74 16.84 13.57
C SER A 16 -36.21 15.58 12.87
N CYS A 17 -36.73 15.36 11.66
CA CYS A 17 -36.01 14.49 10.75
C CYS A 17 -34.64 15.13 10.61
N CYS A 18 -33.65 14.54 11.25
CA CYS A 18 -32.29 14.69 10.79
C CYS A 18 -32.36 14.55 9.28
N ASN A 19 -32.09 15.61 8.56
CA ASN A 19 -31.78 15.55 7.17
C ASN A 19 -30.53 14.68 7.08
N CYS A 20 -30.72 13.38 6.98
CA CYS A 20 -29.69 12.51 6.45
C CYS A 20 -29.42 13.03 5.04
N ASN A 21 -28.36 13.76 4.90
CA ASN A 21 -27.88 14.20 3.61
C ASN A 21 -27.70 12.94 2.78
N LYS A 22 -28.58 12.71 1.82
CA LYS A 22 -28.57 11.52 0.95
C LYS A 22 -27.37 11.47 0.00
N ASN A 23 -26.43 12.39 0.15
CA ASN A 23 -25.20 12.50 -0.58
C ASN A 23 -24.04 12.51 0.43
N ALA A 24 -23.75 11.37 1.02
CA ALA A 24 -22.43 11.16 1.61
C ALA A 24 -21.45 11.13 0.45
N LYS A 25 -20.73 12.23 0.25
CA LYS A 25 -19.61 12.29 -0.71
C LYS A 25 -18.35 11.82 0.00
N GLY A 26 -17.51 11.12 -0.72
CA GLY A 26 -16.11 10.86 -0.35
C GLY A 26 -15.32 12.15 -0.09
N PRO A 27 -14.01 12.06 0.09
CA PRO A 27 -13.13 13.23 0.19
C PRO A 27 -13.60 14.29 -0.80
N ASP A 28 -13.69 15.56 -0.40
CA ASP A 28 -14.40 16.60 -1.18
C ASP A 28 -13.53 17.11 -2.34
N TYR A 29 -13.02 16.16 -3.14
CA TYR A 29 -12.34 16.48 -4.38
C TYR A 29 -13.26 17.35 -5.28
N ALA A 30 -12.64 18.17 -6.10
CA ALA A 30 -13.39 19.04 -7.02
C ALA A 30 -14.36 18.23 -7.87
N SER A 31 -15.58 18.77 -8.11
CA SER A 31 -16.62 18.07 -8.88
C SER A 31 -16.20 17.70 -10.33
N ASN A 32 -15.08 18.25 -10.80
CA ASN A 32 -14.49 18.03 -12.12
C ASN A 32 -13.11 17.38 -12.02
N ILE A 33 -12.87 16.56 -10.99
CA ILE A 33 -11.64 15.80 -10.87
C ILE A 33 -11.50 14.82 -12.05
N GLN A 34 -10.29 14.74 -12.60
CA GLN A 34 -9.94 13.80 -13.65
C GLN A 34 -9.78 12.39 -13.06
N LYS A 35 -10.69 11.50 -13.37
CA LYS A 35 -10.65 10.07 -12.99
C LYS A 35 -10.72 9.21 -14.24
N GLU A 36 -10.30 7.96 -14.12
CA GLU A 36 -10.49 6.93 -15.14
C GLU A 36 -11.99 6.71 -15.43
N ASP A 37 -12.37 6.56 -16.68
CA ASP A 37 -13.76 6.30 -17.11
C ASP A 37 -13.98 4.81 -17.33
N LEU A 38 -14.11 4.06 -16.25
CA LEU A 38 -14.16 2.61 -16.26
C LEU A 38 -15.40 2.07 -16.99
N GLY A 39 -15.20 1.01 -17.74
CA GLY A 39 -16.21 0.14 -18.30
C GLY A 39 -16.86 -0.78 -17.26
N ARG A 40 -17.79 -1.62 -17.72
CA ARG A 40 -18.58 -2.50 -16.83
C ARG A 40 -17.80 -3.71 -16.27
N GLY A 41 -16.65 -4.07 -16.85
CA GLY A 41 -15.76 -5.13 -16.35
C GLY A 41 -16.41 -6.51 -16.23
N LEU A 42 -17.32 -6.88 -17.15
CA LEU A 42 -17.96 -8.21 -17.11
C LEU A 42 -16.94 -9.31 -17.27
N ILE A 43 -16.91 -10.24 -16.34
CA ILE A 43 -16.12 -11.48 -16.41
C ILE A 43 -17.02 -12.70 -16.30
N ALA A 44 -16.61 -13.81 -16.90
CA ALA A 44 -17.29 -15.11 -16.81
C ALA A 44 -16.25 -16.21 -16.57
N ILE A 45 -16.30 -16.86 -15.41
CA ILE A 45 -15.38 -17.93 -15.01
C ILE A 45 -16.15 -19.23 -14.80
N HIS A 46 -15.73 -20.30 -15.46
CA HIS A 46 -16.32 -21.62 -15.27
C HIS A 46 -15.72 -22.33 -14.05
N ASN A 47 -16.54 -22.57 -13.03
CA ASN A 47 -16.11 -23.16 -11.74
C ASN A 47 -16.35 -24.68 -11.65
N GLY A 48 -16.54 -25.34 -12.80
CA GLY A 48 -16.83 -26.76 -12.87
C GLY A 48 -18.33 -27.09 -12.82
N GLY A 49 -18.67 -28.32 -13.18
CA GLY A 49 -20.06 -28.81 -13.14
C GLY A 49 -21.05 -28.04 -14.02
N GLY A 50 -20.57 -27.34 -15.06
CA GLY A 50 -21.40 -26.51 -15.94
C GLY A 50 -21.92 -25.25 -15.24
N LYS A 51 -21.23 -24.75 -14.24
CA LYS A 51 -21.53 -23.49 -13.54
C LYS A 51 -20.54 -22.41 -13.94
N VAL A 52 -21.04 -21.24 -14.24
CA VAL A 52 -20.23 -20.04 -14.57
C VAL A 52 -20.58 -18.92 -13.59
N THR A 53 -19.59 -18.39 -12.94
CA THR A 53 -19.71 -17.14 -12.21
C THR A 53 -19.59 -15.97 -13.16
N LEU A 54 -20.54 -15.05 -13.07
CA LEU A 54 -20.54 -13.76 -13.76
C LEU A 54 -20.44 -12.68 -12.69
N SER A 55 -19.51 -11.75 -12.84
CA SER A 55 -19.45 -10.52 -12.05
C SER A 55 -19.19 -9.32 -12.94
N TRP A 56 -19.61 -8.13 -12.49
CA TRP A 56 -19.47 -6.89 -13.23
C TRP A 56 -19.45 -5.70 -12.30
N ARG A 57 -18.82 -4.60 -12.70
CA ARG A 57 -18.70 -3.41 -11.89
C ARG A 57 -20.03 -2.68 -11.71
N TYR A 58 -20.29 -2.22 -10.47
CA TYR A 58 -21.21 -1.14 -10.17
C TYR A 58 -20.42 0.17 -10.24
N LEU A 59 -20.76 1.02 -11.21
CA LEU A 59 -20.00 2.23 -11.51
C LEU A 59 -20.48 3.43 -10.70
N GLU A 60 -19.59 4.33 -10.35
CA GLU A 60 -19.91 5.57 -9.60
C GLU A 60 -20.99 6.41 -10.30
N LYS A 61 -21.03 6.38 -11.63
CA LYS A 61 -22.02 7.09 -12.45
C LYS A 61 -23.40 6.41 -12.53
N ASP A 62 -23.54 5.20 -11.97
CA ASP A 62 -24.82 4.48 -11.99
C ASP A 62 -25.80 5.08 -10.97
N PRO A 63 -27.10 5.10 -11.30
CA PRO A 63 -28.13 5.39 -10.32
C PRO A 63 -28.11 4.39 -9.15
N ILE A 64 -28.43 4.85 -7.94
CA ILE A 64 -28.43 3.99 -6.74
C ILE A 64 -29.39 2.79 -6.86
N ASP A 65 -30.45 2.93 -7.66
CA ASP A 65 -31.46 1.90 -7.92
C ASP A 65 -31.24 1.17 -9.24
N VAL A 66 -30.05 1.29 -9.85
CA VAL A 66 -29.74 0.59 -11.09
C VAL A 66 -29.92 -0.92 -10.93
N ALA A 67 -30.52 -1.54 -11.94
CA ALA A 67 -30.70 -2.98 -12.02
C ALA A 67 -30.18 -3.50 -13.38
N PHE A 68 -29.84 -4.78 -13.44
CA PHE A 68 -29.17 -5.37 -14.57
C PHE A 68 -29.92 -6.57 -15.14
N ASN A 69 -29.80 -6.77 -16.43
CA ASN A 69 -30.19 -7.97 -17.14
C ASN A 69 -28.97 -8.67 -17.73
N LEU A 70 -28.87 -9.96 -17.52
CA LEU A 70 -27.82 -10.80 -18.07
C LEU A 70 -28.35 -11.66 -19.21
N TYR A 71 -27.49 -11.89 -20.17
CA TYR A 71 -27.78 -12.67 -21.37
C TYR A 71 -26.63 -13.65 -21.64
N ARG A 72 -26.99 -14.84 -22.15
CA ARG A 72 -26.05 -15.78 -22.77
C ARG A 72 -26.53 -16.11 -24.17
N ASN A 73 -25.68 -15.94 -25.15
CA ASN A 73 -25.98 -16.19 -26.57
C ASN A 73 -27.30 -15.49 -27.02
N GLY A 74 -27.56 -14.29 -26.50
CA GLY A 74 -28.75 -13.50 -26.74
C GLY A 74 -29.99 -13.87 -25.91
N GLU A 75 -29.98 -14.98 -25.20
CA GLU A 75 -31.07 -15.38 -24.31
C GLU A 75 -30.90 -14.80 -22.89
N LYS A 76 -31.97 -14.23 -22.36
CA LYS A 76 -31.97 -13.62 -21.04
C LYS A 76 -31.91 -14.69 -19.93
N LEU A 77 -30.95 -14.55 -19.00
CA LEU A 77 -30.72 -15.49 -17.90
C LEU A 77 -31.59 -15.23 -16.67
N ASN A 78 -31.78 -13.97 -16.30
CA ASN A 78 -32.50 -13.58 -15.09
C ASN A 78 -33.96 -13.25 -15.37
N ALA A 79 -34.89 -13.84 -14.58
CA ALA A 79 -36.33 -13.63 -14.76
C ALA A 79 -36.75 -12.17 -14.44
N SER A 80 -36.16 -11.58 -13.40
CA SER A 80 -36.37 -10.18 -13.00
C SER A 80 -35.02 -9.44 -13.00
N PRO A 81 -35.02 -8.12 -13.25
CA PRO A 81 -33.79 -7.34 -13.15
C PRO A 81 -33.09 -7.53 -11.80
N LEU A 82 -31.75 -7.64 -11.81
CA LEU A 82 -30.92 -7.82 -10.63
C LEU A 82 -30.59 -6.44 -10.06
N SER A 83 -31.07 -6.15 -8.86
CA SER A 83 -30.85 -4.89 -8.13
C SER A 83 -29.99 -5.07 -6.86
N GLY A 84 -29.55 -6.29 -6.58
CA GLY A 84 -28.63 -6.64 -5.49
C GLY A 84 -27.18 -6.61 -5.94
N ALA A 85 -26.38 -7.52 -5.40
CA ALA A 85 -24.97 -7.68 -5.77
C ALA A 85 -24.78 -7.82 -7.29
N THR A 86 -23.64 -7.34 -7.77
CA THR A 86 -23.25 -7.46 -9.20
C THR A 86 -22.56 -8.81 -9.45
N PHE A 87 -23.20 -9.85 -9.02
CA PHE A 87 -22.76 -11.23 -9.06
C PHE A 87 -23.91 -12.15 -9.48
N PHE A 88 -23.63 -13.16 -10.29
CA PHE A 88 -24.64 -14.12 -10.75
C PHE A 88 -24.00 -15.46 -11.10
N THR A 89 -24.66 -16.57 -10.76
CA THR A 89 -24.23 -17.91 -11.18
C THR A 89 -25.16 -18.42 -12.29
N ASP A 90 -24.62 -18.59 -13.49
CA ASP A 90 -25.27 -19.32 -14.58
C ASP A 90 -24.99 -20.82 -14.48
N SER A 91 -25.92 -21.65 -14.91
CA SER A 91 -25.83 -23.11 -14.81
C SER A 91 -26.25 -23.79 -16.11
N GLY A 92 -25.71 -24.98 -16.34
CA GLY A 92 -26.08 -25.80 -17.48
C GLY A 92 -25.50 -25.31 -18.80
N ILE A 93 -24.30 -24.72 -18.77
CA ILE A 93 -23.58 -24.32 -19.98
C ILE A 93 -22.99 -25.52 -20.71
N ASP A 94 -22.84 -25.38 -22.01
CA ASP A 94 -22.01 -26.27 -22.84
C ASP A 94 -20.58 -25.71 -22.90
N THR A 95 -19.67 -26.31 -22.14
CA THR A 95 -18.26 -25.90 -22.09
C THR A 95 -17.46 -26.23 -23.36
N THR A 96 -18.04 -26.99 -24.28
CA THR A 96 -17.41 -27.31 -25.56
C THR A 96 -17.78 -26.32 -26.68
N ALA A 97 -18.70 -25.40 -26.37
CA ALA A 97 -19.14 -24.34 -27.25
C ALA A 97 -18.70 -22.95 -26.75
N VAL A 98 -18.66 -21.99 -27.65
CA VAL A 98 -18.48 -20.59 -27.29
C VAL A 98 -19.75 -20.07 -26.64
N ASN A 99 -19.61 -19.41 -25.48
CA ASN A 99 -20.71 -18.79 -24.75
C ASN A 99 -20.46 -17.28 -24.70
N GLU A 100 -21.33 -16.51 -25.34
CA GLU A 100 -21.26 -15.04 -25.34
C GLU A 100 -22.15 -14.50 -24.22
N TYR A 101 -21.56 -13.93 -23.20
CA TYR A 101 -22.25 -13.28 -22.11
C TYR A 101 -22.38 -11.77 -22.35
N CYS A 102 -23.47 -11.19 -21.86
CA CYS A 102 -23.69 -9.76 -21.91
C CYS A 102 -24.47 -9.30 -20.68
N VAL A 103 -24.04 -8.20 -20.07
CA VAL A 103 -24.77 -7.46 -19.05
C VAL A 103 -25.31 -6.16 -19.62
N LYS A 104 -26.56 -5.82 -19.30
CA LYS A 104 -27.22 -4.56 -19.72
C LYS A 104 -27.96 -3.94 -18.56
N THR A 105 -27.96 -2.61 -18.48
CA THR A 105 -28.80 -1.86 -17.55
C THR A 105 -30.28 -2.08 -17.89
N ALA A 106 -31.09 -2.43 -16.91
CA ALA A 106 -32.52 -2.68 -17.11
C ALA A 106 -33.26 -1.37 -17.40
N GLY A 107 -34.18 -1.40 -18.37
CA GLY A 107 -34.97 -0.22 -18.75
C GLY A 107 -34.24 0.80 -19.64
N SER A 108 -33.03 0.53 -20.04
CA SER A 108 -32.29 1.35 -21.02
C SER A 108 -32.27 0.63 -22.37
N ASP A 109 -32.79 1.30 -23.40
CA ASP A 109 -32.65 0.83 -24.79
C ASP A 109 -31.25 1.14 -25.37
N ASN A 110 -30.44 1.89 -24.64
CA ASN A 110 -29.10 2.29 -25.06
C ASN A 110 -28.06 1.22 -24.67
N ALA A 111 -27.36 0.75 -25.69
CA ALA A 111 -26.22 -0.18 -25.56
C ALA A 111 -24.99 0.42 -24.81
N GLU A 112 -25.07 1.72 -24.46
CA GLU A 112 -23.95 2.54 -24.02
C GLU A 112 -23.35 2.20 -22.64
N ARG A 113 -23.94 1.29 -21.86
CA ARG A 113 -23.43 0.87 -20.56
C ARG A 113 -23.55 -0.63 -20.31
N GLY A 114 -23.49 -1.40 -21.40
CA GLY A 114 -23.40 -2.84 -21.33
C GLY A 114 -21.95 -3.29 -21.47
N ALA A 115 -21.67 -4.50 -21.06
CA ALA A 115 -20.41 -5.19 -21.36
C ALA A 115 -20.72 -6.58 -21.87
N SER A 116 -19.78 -7.14 -22.62
CA SER A 116 -19.83 -8.51 -23.13
C SER A 116 -18.54 -9.25 -22.82
N TYR A 117 -18.65 -10.55 -22.59
CA TYR A 117 -17.52 -11.44 -22.38
C TYR A 117 -17.73 -12.74 -23.15
N THR A 118 -16.70 -13.18 -23.87
CA THR A 118 -16.72 -14.41 -24.63
C THR A 118 -15.98 -15.51 -23.89
N LEU A 119 -16.74 -16.46 -23.34
CA LEU A 119 -16.18 -17.65 -22.71
C LEU A 119 -15.97 -18.73 -23.78
N THR A 120 -14.74 -18.88 -24.23
CA THR A 120 -14.37 -19.94 -25.18
C THR A 120 -14.20 -21.29 -24.49
N PRO A 121 -14.18 -22.43 -25.23
CA PRO A 121 -13.88 -23.73 -24.63
C PRO A 121 -12.53 -23.78 -23.89
N GLU A 122 -11.52 -23.07 -24.38
CA GLU A 122 -10.19 -22.97 -23.78
C GLU A 122 -10.25 -22.25 -22.41
N LEU A 123 -10.97 -21.14 -22.32
CA LEU A 123 -11.20 -20.42 -21.07
C LEU A 123 -12.08 -21.23 -20.12
N ALA A 124 -13.11 -21.90 -20.62
CA ALA A 124 -13.98 -22.76 -19.83
C ALA A 124 -13.29 -24.02 -19.27
N ALA A 125 -12.10 -24.37 -19.78
CA ALA A 125 -11.33 -25.51 -19.27
C ALA A 125 -10.65 -25.23 -17.92
N LYS A 126 -10.56 -23.99 -17.49
CA LYS A 126 -9.85 -23.54 -16.27
C LYS A 126 -10.73 -22.63 -15.42
N PRO A 127 -10.70 -22.77 -14.09
CA PRO A 127 -11.42 -21.87 -13.18
C PRO A 127 -10.57 -20.62 -12.78
N TYR A 128 -9.75 -20.14 -13.70
CA TYR A 128 -8.90 -18.96 -13.59
C TYR A 128 -8.48 -18.50 -14.99
N LEU A 129 -7.96 -17.28 -15.09
CA LEU A 129 -7.32 -16.81 -16.31
C LEU A 129 -5.81 -17.06 -16.24
N ASP A 130 -5.21 -17.53 -17.34
CA ASP A 130 -3.76 -17.62 -17.52
C ASP A 130 -3.33 -16.70 -18.66
N ILE A 131 -2.50 -15.71 -18.37
CA ILE A 131 -1.89 -14.81 -19.35
C ILE A 131 -0.49 -15.33 -19.65
N PRO A 132 -0.19 -15.77 -20.90
CA PRO A 132 1.13 -16.27 -21.23
C PRO A 132 2.15 -15.12 -21.27
N ILE A 133 3.29 -15.32 -20.64
CA ILE A 133 4.41 -14.38 -20.71
C ILE A 133 5.07 -14.48 -22.09
N HIS A 134 5.18 -13.34 -22.74
CA HIS A 134 5.80 -13.26 -24.05
C HIS A 134 7.28 -13.65 -24.00
N PRO A 135 7.75 -14.58 -24.85
CA PRO A 135 9.13 -15.03 -24.84
C PRO A 135 10.13 -13.88 -24.96
N VAL A 136 11.26 -14.00 -24.28
CA VAL A 136 12.37 -13.04 -24.38
C VAL A 136 13.41 -13.61 -25.34
N GLU A 137 13.67 -12.90 -26.44
CA GLU A 137 14.61 -13.35 -27.45
C GLU A 137 16.01 -13.61 -26.87
N GLY A 138 16.60 -14.76 -27.18
CA GLY A 138 17.91 -15.16 -26.69
C GLY A 138 17.91 -15.85 -25.32
N TYR A 139 16.75 -15.96 -24.66
CA TYR A 139 16.62 -16.62 -23.36
C TYR A 139 15.64 -17.79 -23.40
N ALA A 140 15.82 -18.76 -22.51
CA ALA A 140 14.86 -19.85 -22.36
C ALA A 140 13.56 -19.33 -21.73
N ASP A 141 12.43 -19.93 -22.11
CA ASP A 141 11.13 -19.62 -21.50
C ASP A 141 11.17 -19.76 -19.98
N GLY A 142 10.68 -18.76 -19.28
CA GLY A 142 10.68 -18.71 -17.81
C GLY A 142 12.05 -18.34 -17.19
N TYR A 143 13.03 -17.92 -17.98
CA TYR A 143 14.28 -17.37 -17.47
C TYR A 143 14.05 -16.06 -16.73
N TYR A 144 13.27 -15.16 -17.32
CA TYR A 144 12.72 -13.99 -16.64
C TYR A 144 11.46 -14.40 -15.88
N ALA A 145 11.34 -13.92 -14.67
CA ALA A 145 10.19 -14.19 -13.81
C ALA A 145 9.34 -12.93 -13.67
N PRO A 146 8.01 -13.01 -13.86
CA PRO A 146 7.11 -11.94 -13.49
C PRO A 146 7.27 -11.60 -12.01
N ASN A 147 7.34 -10.31 -11.68
CA ASN A 147 7.43 -9.83 -10.30
C ASN A 147 6.28 -8.87 -10.03
N ASP A 148 6.57 -7.60 -9.77
CA ASP A 148 5.55 -6.62 -9.47
C ASP A 148 4.74 -6.26 -10.71
N ILE A 149 3.45 -5.98 -10.51
CA ILE A 149 2.49 -5.66 -11.55
C ILE A 149 1.78 -4.36 -11.15
N THR A 150 1.49 -3.54 -12.13
CA THR A 150 0.56 -2.40 -12.01
C THR A 150 -0.50 -2.49 -13.09
N THR A 151 -1.59 -1.75 -12.95
CA THR A 151 -2.73 -1.80 -13.86
C THR A 151 -3.23 -0.41 -14.21
N GLY A 152 -3.76 -0.26 -15.43
CA GLY A 152 -4.35 0.95 -15.96
C GLY A 152 -5.03 0.67 -17.29
N ASP A 153 -5.94 1.54 -17.71
CA ASP A 153 -6.58 1.49 -19.02
C ASP A 153 -5.60 2.08 -20.06
N LEU A 154 -4.87 1.21 -20.76
CA LEU A 154 -3.81 1.63 -21.70
C LEU A 154 -4.36 2.12 -23.04
N ASP A 155 -5.54 1.71 -23.46
CA ASP A 155 -6.07 2.04 -24.78
C ASP A 155 -7.39 2.83 -24.76
N GLY A 156 -7.92 3.13 -23.58
CA GLY A 156 -9.10 3.97 -23.38
C GLY A 156 -10.42 3.24 -23.61
N ASP A 157 -10.42 1.90 -23.50
CA ASP A 157 -11.64 1.10 -23.70
C ASP A 157 -12.46 0.90 -22.40
N GLY A 158 -11.95 1.38 -21.25
CA GLY A 158 -12.57 1.31 -19.94
C GLY A 158 -12.30 0.00 -19.20
N GLU A 159 -11.50 -0.89 -19.75
CA GLU A 159 -11.01 -2.10 -19.10
C GLU A 159 -9.52 -1.95 -18.76
N TYR A 160 -9.05 -2.71 -17.78
CA TYR A 160 -7.66 -2.61 -17.36
C TYR A 160 -6.76 -3.55 -18.15
N GLU A 161 -5.55 -3.09 -18.43
CA GLU A 161 -4.40 -3.88 -18.84
C GLU A 161 -3.43 -4.06 -17.69
N LEU A 162 -2.51 -5.02 -17.84
CA LEU A 162 -1.43 -5.28 -16.87
C LEU A 162 -0.09 -4.83 -17.42
N VAL A 163 0.65 -4.10 -16.62
CA VAL A 163 2.06 -3.76 -16.87
C VAL A 163 2.93 -4.50 -15.85
N VAL A 164 3.81 -5.35 -16.34
CA VAL A 164 4.48 -6.41 -15.59
C VAL A 164 5.98 -6.23 -15.63
N LYS A 165 6.62 -6.14 -14.47
CA LYS A 165 8.07 -6.16 -14.34
C LYS A 165 8.59 -7.59 -14.44
N LEU A 166 9.51 -7.84 -15.35
CA LEU A 166 10.17 -9.12 -15.53
C LEU A 166 11.62 -9.04 -15.07
N GLU A 167 12.01 -9.92 -14.16
CA GLU A 167 13.32 -9.94 -13.53
C GLU A 167 13.94 -11.33 -13.55
N THR A 168 15.27 -11.39 -13.53
CA THR A 168 15.96 -12.65 -13.30
C THR A 168 16.09 -12.98 -11.81
N ARG A 169 15.66 -12.03 -10.93
CA ARG A 169 15.65 -12.15 -9.47
C ARG A 169 14.36 -11.54 -8.91
N THR A 170 13.54 -12.32 -8.25
CA THR A 170 12.27 -11.92 -7.64
C THR A 170 12.34 -11.94 -6.13
N TYR A 171 13.32 -11.30 -5.52
CA TYR A 171 13.48 -11.28 -4.07
C TYR A 171 14.00 -9.93 -3.58
N ASP A 172 13.77 -9.66 -2.31
CA ASP A 172 14.39 -8.53 -1.64
C ASP A 172 15.92 -8.65 -1.75
N ASN A 173 16.51 -7.73 -2.49
CA ASN A 173 17.93 -7.69 -2.74
C ASN A 173 18.56 -6.52 -2.00
N SER A 174 18.81 -6.71 -0.71
CA SER A 174 19.44 -5.69 0.13
C SER A 174 20.92 -5.49 -0.15
N ARG A 175 21.56 -6.37 -0.92
CA ARG A 175 22.99 -6.29 -1.20
C ARG A 175 23.28 -6.47 -2.68
N GLY A 176 24.40 -5.85 -3.11
CA GLY A 176 24.83 -5.86 -4.49
C GLY A 176 25.16 -7.23 -5.04
N GLY A 177 25.45 -7.23 -6.24
CA GLY A 177 25.84 -8.26 -7.12
C GLY A 177 25.47 -7.81 -8.52
N ILE A 178 26.24 -8.22 -9.50
CA ILE A 178 25.91 -7.91 -10.89
C ILE A 178 24.62 -8.58 -11.27
N CYS A 179 23.69 -7.79 -11.85
CA CYS A 179 22.64 -8.28 -12.71
C CYS A 179 23.21 -8.23 -14.14
N PRO A 180 23.45 -9.38 -14.78
CA PRO A 180 24.02 -9.38 -16.13
C PRO A 180 23.04 -8.86 -17.18
N GLU A 181 21.74 -9.02 -16.92
CA GLU A 181 20.63 -8.59 -17.76
C GLU A 181 19.94 -7.36 -17.19
N GLY A 182 19.22 -6.61 -18.05
CA GLY A 182 18.33 -5.53 -17.64
C GLY A 182 16.99 -6.02 -17.11
N ASN A 183 16.27 -5.18 -16.40
CA ASN A 183 14.84 -5.35 -16.13
C ASN A 183 14.05 -5.15 -17.41
N LEU A 184 13.01 -5.96 -17.60
CA LEU A 184 12.04 -5.76 -18.67
C LEU A 184 10.71 -5.34 -18.07
N ILE A 185 9.98 -4.53 -18.81
CA ILE A 185 8.59 -4.19 -18.52
C ILE A 185 7.76 -4.56 -19.72
N ASP A 186 6.77 -5.41 -19.51
CA ASP A 186 5.84 -5.88 -20.55
C ASP A 186 4.43 -5.39 -20.27
N ALA A 187 3.66 -5.13 -21.33
CA ALA A 187 2.23 -4.84 -21.23
C ALA A 187 1.39 -5.93 -21.89
N TYR A 188 0.27 -6.27 -21.23
CA TYR A 188 -0.65 -7.32 -21.67
C TYR A 188 -2.11 -6.88 -21.47
N LYS A 189 -2.97 -7.24 -22.41
CA LYS A 189 -4.42 -7.29 -22.19
C LYS A 189 -4.80 -8.50 -21.32
N LEU A 190 -5.94 -8.43 -20.67
CA LEU A 190 -6.45 -9.52 -19.83
C LEU A 190 -6.82 -10.79 -20.64
N ASP A 191 -6.94 -10.70 -21.95
CA ASP A 191 -7.10 -11.84 -22.85
C ASP A 191 -5.78 -12.54 -23.21
N GLY A 192 -4.64 -12.03 -22.71
CA GLY A 192 -3.31 -12.54 -22.97
C GLY A 192 -2.60 -11.91 -24.18
N THR A 193 -3.21 -10.93 -24.82
CA THR A 193 -2.56 -10.20 -25.92
C THR A 193 -1.38 -9.40 -25.39
N PHE A 194 -0.18 -9.70 -25.90
CA PHE A 194 1.03 -8.93 -25.65
C PHE A 194 0.99 -7.62 -26.45
N LEU A 195 1.25 -6.49 -25.78
CA LEU A 195 1.23 -5.16 -26.39
C LEU A 195 2.63 -4.67 -26.76
N TRP A 196 3.51 -4.57 -25.77
CA TRP A 196 4.86 -4.06 -25.96
C TRP A 196 5.80 -4.50 -24.85
N ARG A 197 7.10 -4.31 -25.09
CA ARG A 197 8.20 -4.50 -24.10
C ARG A 197 9.12 -3.30 -24.09
N VAL A 198 9.46 -2.84 -22.89
CA VAL A 198 10.55 -1.90 -22.62
C VAL A 198 11.66 -2.67 -21.92
N ASP A 199 12.90 -2.55 -22.42
CA ASP A 199 14.11 -3.06 -21.77
C ASP A 199 14.79 -1.89 -21.06
N LEU A 200 14.78 -1.88 -19.73
CA LEU A 200 15.37 -0.80 -18.93
C LEU A 200 16.90 -0.78 -18.99
N GLY A 201 17.53 -1.85 -19.52
CA GLY A 201 18.96 -1.94 -19.68
C GLY A 201 19.71 -2.25 -18.38
N ILE A 202 21.02 -2.42 -18.52
CA ILE A 202 21.92 -2.85 -17.43
C ILE A 202 22.23 -1.77 -16.40
N ASN A 203 21.90 -0.51 -16.70
CA ASN A 203 22.12 0.63 -15.81
C ASN A 203 20.93 0.90 -14.86
N ILE A 204 19.93 0.01 -14.85
CA ILE A 204 18.87 -0.06 -13.85
C ILE A 204 19.04 -1.38 -13.08
N ARG A 205 19.13 -1.31 -11.75
CA ARG A 205 19.29 -2.51 -10.91
C ARG A 205 18.01 -3.33 -10.86
N GLN A 206 18.14 -4.63 -10.75
CA GLN A 206 17.04 -5.57 -10.51
C GLN A 206 16.79 -5.76 -9.01
N GLY A 207 15.54 -6.00 -8.64
CA GLY A 207 15.10 -6.32 -7.29
C GLY A 207 13.94 -5.44 -6.79
N ALA A 208 13.36 -5.80 -5.67
CA ALA A 208 12.13 -5.22 -5.14
C ALA A 208 12.19 -3.70 -4.88
N HIS A 209 13.38 -3.12 -4.71
CA HIS A 209 13.52 -1.72 -4.27
C HIS A 209 13.90 -0.74 -5.38
N TYR A 210 14.16 -1.21 -6.61
CA TYR A 210 14.96 -0.42 -7.55
C TYR A 210 14.18 0.07 -8.77
N THR A 211 12.95 -0.39 -8.96
CA THR A 211 12.11 0.00 -10.09
C THR A 211 10.65 0.07 -9.63
N GLN A 212 10.15 1.26 -9.43
CA GLN A 212 8.72 1.53 -9.25
C GLN A 212 8.09 1.85 -10.60
N MET A 213 6.82 1.53 -10.73
CA MET A 213 6.03 1.77 -11.93
C MET A 213 4.77 2.53 -11.53
N SER A 214 4.61 3.77 -12.00
CA SER A 214 3.39 4.56 -11.76
C SER A 214 2.59 4.61 -13.07
N LEU A 215 1.44 3.95 -13.09
CA LEU A 215 0.60 3.79 -14.28
C LEU A 215 -0.76 4.46 -14.04
N TYR A 216 -0.99 5.56 -14.72
CA TYR A 216 -2.22 6.33 -14.63
C TYR A 216 -2.39 7.24 -15.85
N ASP A 217 -3.63 7.69 -16.12
CA ASP A 217 -3.90 8.74 -17.12
C ASP A 217 -3.44 10.10 -16.57
N PHE A 218 -2.18 10.46 -16.85
CA PHE A 218 -1.60 11.69 -16.32
C PHE A 218 -1.97 12.94 -17.10
N ASP A 219 -2.31 12.84 -18.38
CA ASP A 219 -2.62 14.01 -19.21
C ASP A 219 -4.11 14.23 -19.47
N GLY A 220 -4.95 13.25 -19.16
CA GLY A 220 -6.41 13.34 -19.22
C GLY A 220 -6.99 12.99 -20.58
N ASP A 221 -6.27 12.21 -21.38
CA ASP A 221 -6.74 11.77 -22.68
C ASP A 221 -7.58 10.47 -22.63
N GLY A 222 -7.71 9.88 -21.44
CA GLY A 222 -8.45 8.66 -21.16
C GLY A 222 -7.62 7.39 -21.34
N LYS A 223 -6.30 7.49 -21.46
CA LYS A 223 -5.36 6.37 -21.57
C LYS A 223 -4.24 6.53 -20.58
N ALA A 224 -3.84 5.44 -19.95
CA ALA A 224 -2.80 5.49 -18.94
C ALA A 224 -1.40 5.55 -19.56
N GLU A 225 -0.54 6.43 -19.01
CA GLU A 225 0.89 6.45 -19.26
C GLU A 225 1.64 5.75 -18.13
N LEU A 226 2.77 5.14 -18.48
CA LEU A 226 3.71 4.58 -17.52
C LEU A 226 4.82 5.60 -17.20
N ALA A 227 4.88 6.06 -15.95
CA ALA A 227 6.00 6.81 -15.42
C ALA A 227 6.98 5.87 -14.70
N VAL A 228 8.24 5.86 -15.15
CA VAL A 228 9.25 4.94 -14.63
C VAL A 228 10.66 5.55 -14.72
N LYS A 229 11.54 5.11 -13.81
CA LYS A 229 12.95 5.47 -13.88
C LYS A 229 13.65 4.76 -15.04
N THR A 230 14.37 5.51 -15.86
CA THR A 230 15.18 5.03 -16.99
C THR A 230 16.62 5.51 -16.89
N ALA A 231 17.50 4.97 -17.73
CA ALA A 231 18.89 5.33 -17.80
C ALA A 231 19.42 5.17 -19.24
N GLU A 232 20.66 5.56 -19.48
CA GLU A 232 21.34 5.25 -20.74
C GLU A 232 21.35 3.74 -21.00
N GLY A 233 21.00 3.34 -22.21
CA GLY A 233 20.82 1.96 -22.61
C GLY A 233 19.39 1.45 -22.52
N THR A 234 18.45 2.19 -21.94
CA THR A 234 17.02 1.84 -21.97
C THR A 234 16.50 1.83 -23.41
N LYS A 235 15.83 0.73 -23.79
CA LYS A 235 15.19 0.54 -25.12
C LYS A 235 13.68 0.48 -24.96
N PHE A 236 13.00 1.40 -25.64
CA PHE A 236 11.54 1.53 -25.59
C PHE A 236 10.81 0.57 -26.54
N GLY A 237 9.48 0.48 -26.41
CA GLY A 237 8.65 -0.42 -27.19
C GLY A 237 8.69 -0.18 -28.71
N ASP A 238 8.95 1.05 -29.14
CA ASP A 238 9.14 1.40 -30.55
C ASP A 238 10.57 1.12 -31.07
N GLY A 239 11.46 0.58 -30.21
CA GLY A 239 12.84 0.27 -30.54
C GLY A 239 13.83 1.42 -30.36
N THR A 240 13.38 2.62 -30.01
CA THR A 240 14.28 3.75 -29.69
C THR A 240 15.09 3.46 -28.41
N VAL A 241 16.33 3.99 -28.36
CA VAL A 241 17.26 3.73 -27.23
C VAL A 241 17.78 5.05 -26.70
N ILE A 242 17.86 5.17 -25.36
CA ILE A 242 18.58 6.27 -24.73
C ILE A 242 20.08 6.04 -24.95
N GLY A 243 20.68 6.86 -25.79
CA GLY A 243 22.13 6.83 -26.08
C GLY A 243 22.96 7.51 -25.01
N ASP A 244 24.24 7.75 -25.33
CA ASP A 244 25.15 8.54 -24.50
C ASP A 244 24.67 10.01 -24.45
N THR A 245 24.05 10.40 -23.34
CA THR A 245 23.40 11.71 -23.15
C THR A 245 24.35 12.77 -22.61
N ASN A 246 25.43 12.35 -21.91
CA ASN A 246 26.40 13.23 -21.31
C ASN A 246 27.74 13.33 -22.13
N GLY A 247 27.89 12.48 -23.16
CA GLY A 247 29.04 12.50 -24.08
C GLY A 247 30.32 11.91 -23.46
N ASP A 248 30.22 11.10 -22.41
CA ASP A 248 31.39 10.53 -21.72
C ASP A 248 31.89 9.22 -22.34
N GLY A 249 31.11 8.61 -23.25
CA GLY A 249 31.42 7.36 -23.92
C GLY A 249 31.29 6.12 -23.04
N ILE A 250 30.73 6.24 -21.83
CA ILE A 250 30.49 5.12 -20.92
C ILE A 250 29.10 4.54 -21.24
N THR A 251 29.01 3.22 -21.34
CA THR A 251 27.74 2.52 -21.61
C THR A 251 27.35 1.57 -20.49
N ASP A 252 28.26 1.33 -19.54
CA ASP A 252 28.06 0.46 -18.38
C ASP A 252 28.59 1.16 -17.12
N TYR A 253 27.68 1.61 -16.28
CA TYR A 253 27.98 2.34 -15.05
C TYR A 253 28.04 1.43 -13.81
N ARG A 254 27.92 0.11 -13.98
CA ARG A 254 28.05 -0.85 -12.89
C ARG A 254 29.49 -0.90 -12.38
N GLU A 255 29.67 -0.93 -11.07
CA GLU A 255 31.00 -1.18 -10.49
C GLU A 255 31.44 -2.63 -10.79
N MET A 256 32.43 -2.79 -11.63
CA MET A 256 32.90 -4.09 -12.12
C MET A 256 34.06 -4.68 -11.33
N ASP A 257 34.64 -3.93 -10.38
CA ASP A 257 35.72 -4.43 -9.53
C ASP A 257 35.18 -5.33 -8.43
N GLN A 258 35.44 -6.63 -8.58
CA GLN A 258 34.94 -7.66 -7.66
C GLN A 258 35.56 -7.59 -6.26
N SER A 259 36.62 -6.84 -6.07
CA SER A 259 37.27 -6.67 -4.75
C SER A 259 36.53 -5.60 -3.91
N LYS A 260 35.73 -4.76 -4.53
CA LYS A 260 34.99 -3.70 -3.84
C LYS A 260 33.67 -4.20 -3.27
N ARG A 261 33.27 -3.64 -2.14
CA ARG A 261 31.93 -3.89 -1.55
C ARG A 261 30.81 -3.37 -2.45
N THR A 262 31.09 -2.36 -3.25
CA THR A 262 30.19 -1.74 -4.23
C THR A 262 30.04 -2.51 -5.55
N TYR A 263 30.62 -3.73 -5.65
CA TYR A 263 30.54 -4.55 -6.84
C TYR A 263 29.09 -4.76 -7.33
N GLY A 264 28.81 -4.37 -8.57
CA GLY A 264 27.48 -4.42 -9.19
C GLY A 264 26.57 -3.24 -8.86
N MET A 265 27.00 -2.31 -8.01
CA MET A 265 26.26 -1.07 -7.75
C MET A 265 26.45 -0.08 -8.90
N ILE A 266 25.47 0.80 -9.07
CA ILE A 266 25.48 1.87 -10.06
C ILE A 266 25.57 3.19 -9.32
N LEU A 267 26.81 3.71 -9.18
CA LEU A 267 27.10 4.89 -8.36
C LEU A 267 27.30 6.16 -9.19
N SER A 268 27.17 6.08 -10.51
CA SER A 268 27.32 7.20 -11.43
C SER A 268 26.45 6.99 -12.67
N GLY A 269 26.51 7.93 -13.60
CA GLY A 269 25.75 7.89 -14.84
C GLY A 269 24.40 8.63 -14.77
N PRO A 270 23.86 9.04 -15.91
CA PRO A 270 22.58 9.71 -16.01
C PRO A 270 21.41 8.81 -15.63
N GLU A 271 20.43 9.39 -14.95
CA GLU A 271 19.15 8.76 -14.59
C GLU A 271 18.02 9.71 -14.96
N PHE A 272 16.92 9.15 -15.45
CA PHE A 272 15.80 9.92 -15.95
C PHE A 272 14.48 9.44 -15.36
N LEU A 273 13.49 10.33 -15.27
CA LEU A 273 12.08 10.04 -15.22
C LEU A 273 11.57 10.05 -16.66
N SER A 274 11.13 8.90 -17.17
CA SER A 274 10.47 8.81 -18.48
C SER A 274 8.98 8.59 -18.30
N VAL A 275 8.18 9.27 -19.13
CA VAL A 275 6.76 8.99 -19.34
C VAL A 275 6.63 8.23 -20.64
N ILE A 276 5.97 7.08 -20.60
CA ILE A 276 5.89 6.10 -21.68
C ILE A 276 4.42 5.93 -22.05
N ASP A 277 4.12 5.98 -23.35
CA ASP A 277 2.81 5.75 -23.94
C ASP A 277 2.30 4.33 -23.63
N GLY A 278 1.13 4.25 -23.00
CA GLY A 278 0.55 2.97 -22.56
C GLY A 278 0.18 2.01 -23.69
N GLN A 279 -0.13 2.52 -24.87
CA GLN A 279 -0.51 1.67 -26.02
C GLN A 279 0.70 1.06 -26.73
N THR A 280 1.82 1.78 -26.78
CA THR A 280 2.94 1.44 -27.67
C THR A 280 4.27 1.19 -26.97
N GLY A 281 4.39 1.55 -25.70
CA GLY A 281 5.66 1.50 -24.98
C GLY A 281 6.70 2.53 -25.45
N LYS A 282 6.28 3.55 -26.20
CA LYS A 282 7.14 4.62 -26.71
C LYS A 282 7.34 5.71 -25.64
N GLU A 283 8.54 6.27 -25.56
CA GLU A 283 8.78 7.42 -24.71
C GLU A 283 8.08 8.69 -25.25
N LEU A 284 7.29 9.33 -24.39
CA LEU A 284 6.59 10.58 -24.67
C LEU A 284 7.33 11.80 -24.15
N ALA A 285 7.91 11.71 -22.95
CA ALA A 285 8.65 12.79 -22.32
C ALA A 285 9.70 12.25 -21.36
N ARG A 286 10.75 13.05 -21.12
CA ARG A 286 11.84 12.73 -20.20
C ARG A 286 12.27 13.96 -19.43
N ALA A 287 12.62 13.77 -18.15
CA ALA A 287 13.30 14.73 -17.31
C ALA A 287 14.43 14.04 -16.53
N ASP A 288 15.36 14.83 -15.99
CA ASP A 288 16.36 14.28 -15.08
C ASP A 288 15.67 13.72 -13.83
N PHE A 289 16.12 12.56 -13.37
CA PHE A 289 15.66 11.98 -12.09
C PHE A 289 16.26 12.75 -10.91
N ILE A 290 15.73 12.52 -9.69
CA ILE A 290 16.32 13.06 -8.47
C ILE A 290 17.83 12.75 -8.46
N GLU A 291 18.67 13.74 -8.21
CA GLU A 291 20.11 13.57 -8.23
C GLU A 291 20.59 12.48 -7.28
N ARG A 292 21.61 11.73 -7.72
CA ARG A 292 22.09 10.53 -7.03
C ARG A 292 22.65 10.83 -5.64
N GLY A 293 23.40 11.92 -5.47
CA GLY A 293 24.11 12.18 -4.21
C GLY A 293 25.20 11.14 -3.91
N THR A 294 25.51 10.98 -2.64
CA THR A 294 26.52 10.03 -2.16
C THR A 294 25.88 8.93 -1.29
N PRO A 295 26.47 7.72 -1.23
CA PRO A 295 25.92 6.65 -0.39
C PRO A 295 25.71 7.06 1.08
N ILE A 296 26.63 7.84 1.62
CA ILE A 296 26.61 8.28 3.02
C ILE A 296 25.42 9.18 3.34
N GLU A 297 24.97 10.02 2.40
CA GLU A 297 23.76 10.83 2.58
C GLU A 297 22.52 9.97 2.79
N PHE A 298 22.48 8.80 2.17
CA PHE A 298 21.36 7.87 2.25
C PHE A 298 21.51 6.78 3.32
N GLY A 299 22.58 6.85 4.13
CA GLY A 299 22.72 6.05 5.34
C GLY A 299 23.48 4.74 5.15
N ASP A 300 24.27 4.58 4.08
CA ASP A 300 25.23 3.46 3.94
C ASP A 300 26.52 3.91 3.25
N THR A 301 27.47 2.97 3.09
CA THR A 301 28.74 3.22 2.42
C THR A 301 28.87 2.45 1.11
N GLU A 302 27.85 1.70 0.75
CA GLU A 302 27.88 0.76 -0.36
C GLU A 302 27.04 1.20 -1.56
N GLY A 303 26.10 2.16 -1.35
CA GLY A 303 25.20 2.67 -2.37
C GLY A 303 23.92 1.84 -2.53
N ASN A 304 23.63 0.93 -1.61
CA ASN A 304 22.38 0.17 -1.66
C ASN A 304 21.16 1.06 -1.28
N ARG A 305 21.28 1.86 -0.21
CA ARG A 305 20.22 2.75 0.25
C ARG A 305 20.00 3.94 -0.68
N LEU A 306 21.04 4.35 -1.39
CA LEU A 306 21.00 5.35 -2.44
C LEU A 306 20.08 4.95 -3.61
N ASP A 307 20.02 3.66 -3.95
CA ASP A 307 19.19 3.12 -5.03
C ASP A 307 17.80 2.65 -4.55
N ARG A 308 17.34 3.14 -3.40
CA ARG A 308 16.01 2.84 -2.87
C ARG A 308 15.02 3.90 -3.31
N TYR A 309 14.00 3.47 -4.04
CA TYR A 309 13.01 4.34 -4.66
C TYR A 309 11.62 3.99 -4.16
N LEU A 310 10.79 5.02 -4.01
CA LEU A 310 9.35 4.92 -3.92
C LEU A 310 8.75 5.82 -5.00
N GLY A 311 7.47 5.66 -5.29
CA GLY A 311 6.77 6.49 -6.25
C GLY A 311 5.28 6.21 -6.23
N GLY A 312 4.53 6.99 -6.98
CA GLY A 312 3.08 6.89 -7.03
C GLY A 312 2.48 7.99 -7.88
N ALA A 313 1.20 8.23 -7.67
CA ALA A 313 0.48 9.35 -8.23
C ALA A 313 -0.41 9.98 -7.16
N GLY A 314 -0.66 11.30 -7.26
CA GLY A 314 -1.53 11.99 -6.32
C GLY A 314 -2.16 13.23 -6.94
N TYR A 315 -3.31 13.62 -6.42
CA TYR A 315 -4.07 14.80 -6.85
C TYR A 315 -3.62 16.06 -6.09
N PHE A 316 -2.34 16.41 -6.21
CA PHE A 316 -1.74 17.55 -5.50
C PHE A 316 -2.31 18.92 -5.90
N ASP A 317 -3.14 19.00 -6.93
CA ASP A 317 -3.93 20.19 -7.25
C ASP A 317 -5.43 20.03 -6.96
N GLY A 318 -5.83 18.86 -6.44
CA GLY A 318 -7.23 18.50 -6.18
C GLY A 318 -8.06 18.22 -7.43
N LYS A 319 -7.43 18.12 -8.61
CA LYS A 319 -8.15 17.97 -9.89
C LYS A 319 -7.53 16.96 -10.82
N ARG A 320 -6.21 16.96 -10.94
CA ARG A 320 -5.48 16.15 -11.92
C ARG A 320 -4.34 15.41 -11.24
N PRO A 321 -4.11 14.14 -11.65
CA PRO A 321 -3.02 13.37 -11.09
C PRO A 321 -1.67 13.97 -11.48
N SER A 322 -0.72 13.89 -10.57
CA SER A 322 0.70 14.21 -10.78
C SER A 322 1.53 12.99 -10.45
N ILE A 323 2.66 12.82 -11.12
CA ILE A 323 3.63 11.75 -10.86
C ILE A 323 4.41 12.10 -9.60
N LEU A 324 4.53 11.16 -8.68
CA LEU A 324 5.42 11.25 -7.53
C LEU A 324 6.62 10.34 -7.73
N ILE A 325 7.83 10.87 -7.59
CA ILE A 325 9.07 10.09 -7.52
C ILE A 325 9.81 10.38 -6.23
N CYS A 326 10.44 9.36 -5.64
CA CYS A 326 11.14 9.48 -4.38
C CYS A 326 12.51 8.78 -4.44
N ARG A 327 13.50 9.32 -3.72
CA ARG A 327 14.79 8.68 -3.51
C ARG A 327 15.15 8.71 -2.04
N GLY A 328 15.44 7.54 -1.48
CA GLY A 328 15.88 7.37 -0.10
C GLY A 328 14.75 7.43 0.93
N TYR A 329 14.89 6.67 1.99
CA TYR A 329 13.95 6.62 3.12
C TYR A 329 14.61 6.16 4.44
N TYR A 330 15.90 5.86 4.42
CA TYR A 330 16.65 5.47 5.63
C TYR A 330 17.34 6.65 6.32
N ALA A 331 17.79 7.65 5.56
CA ALA A 331 18.42 8.85 6.10
C ALA A 331 17.92 10.05 5.31
N LYS A 332 18.68 10.52 4.29
CA LYS A 332 18.18 11.51 3.36
C LYS A 332 16.93 11.00 2.65
N THR A 333 15.95 11.88 2.51
CA THR A 333 14.69 11.64 1.83
C THR A 333 14.42 12.78 0.86
N VAL A 334 14.20 12.44 -0.40
CA VAL A 334 13.85 13.42 -1.45
C VAL A 334 12.60 12.95 -2.17
N LEU A 335 11.59 13.80 -2.24
CA LEU A 335 10.37 13.60 -2.99
C LEU A 335 10.21 14.71 -4.03
N GLU A 336 9.76 14.37 -5.22
CA GLU A 336 9.40 15.33 -6.25
C GLU A 336 8.06 14.97 -6.88
N ALA A 337 7.16 15.94 -6.97
CA ALA A 337 5.95 15.82 -7.78
C ALA A 337 6.16 16.46 -9.14
N TRP A 338 5.65 15.78 -10.18
CA TRP A 338 5.76 16.19 -11.56
C TRP A 338 4.42 16.18 -12.26
N ASP A 339 4.12 17.24 -12.98
CA ASP A 339 2.97 17.30 -13.87
C ASP A 339 3.39 16.87 -15.28
N TYR A 340 2.69 15.88 -15.84
CA TYR A 340 2.76 15.58 -17.26
C TYR A 340 1.54 16.21 -17.93
N ARG A 341 1.77 17.22 -18.75
CA ARG A 341 0.72 17.99 -19.43
C ARG A 341 1.20 18.43 -20.80
N ASP A 342 0.36 18.31 -21.82
CA ASP A 342 0.66 18.74 -23.19
C ASP A 342 2.02 18.18 -23.71
N GLY A 343 2.33 16.92 -23.38
CA GLY A 343 3.58 16.26 -23.75
C GLY A 343 4.83 16.77 -23.04
N LYS A 344 4.67 17.43 -21.88
CA LYS A 344 5.79 18.00 -21.10
C LYS A 344 5.72 17.62 -19.64
N LEU A 345 6.90 17.32 -19.08
CA LEU A 345 7.12 17.19 -17.66
C LEU A 345 7.48 18.54 -17.04
N THR A 346 6.77 18.90 -15.97
CA THR A 346 7.04 20.12 -15.19
C THR A 346 7.05 19.77 -13.72
N LYS A 347 8.18 20.04 -13.04
CA LYS A 347 8.29 19.81 -11.60
C LYS A 347 7.33 20.75 -10.86
N ARG A 348 6.42 20.18 -10.07
CA ARG A 348 5.45 20.91 -9.26
C ARG A 348 6.08 21.40 -7.96
N TRP A 349 6.68 20.49 -7.21
CA TRP A 349 7.37 20.77 -5.96
C TRP A 349 8.47 19.74 -5.68
N ARG A 350 9.33 20.08 -4.72
CA ARG A 350 10.38 19.22 -4.20
C ARG A 350 10.43 19.35 -2.68
N PHE A 351 10.44 18.21 -2.00
CA PHE A 351 10.77 18.06 -0.61
C PHE A 351 12.15 17.41 -0.49
N ASP A 352 13.03 17.96 0.35
CA ASP A 352 14.39 17.44 0.56
C ASP A 352 14.80 17.66 2.01
N THR A 353 15.05 16.55 2.74
CA THR A 353 15.46 16.65 4.15
C THR A 353 16.84 17.27 4.33
N PHE A 354 17.65 17.36 3.26
CA PHE A 354 18.97 17.99 3.26
C PHE A 354 18.96 19.41 2.67
N ALA A 355 17.80 20.04 2.61
CA ALA A 355 17.73 21.45 2.24
C ALA A 355 18.58 22.33 3.19
N ASP A 356 19.14 23.42 2.65
CA ASP A 356 20.18 24.21 3.30
C ASP A 356 19.79 24.85 4.65
N ASP A 357 18.51 24.98 4.93
CA ASP A 357 17.97 25.70 6.10
C ASP A 357 17.65 24.80 7.31
N ASP A 358 18.02 23.54 7.26
CA ASP A 358 17.68 22.53 8.28
C ASP A 358 16.18 22.37 8.59
N LYS A 359 15.32 22.93 7.75
CA LYS A 359 13.88 22.98 7.94
C LYS A 359 13.25 21.61 8.15
N TYR A 360 13.75 20.59 7.46
CA TYR A 360 13.18 19.26 7.46
C TYR A 360 14.04 18.20 8.17
N ILE A 361 14.93 18.63 9.06
CA ILE A 361 15.80 17.67 9.81
C ILE A 361 15.01 16.62 10.58
N ALA A 362 13.81 16.95 11.06
CA ALA A 362 12.95 16.03 11.77
C ALA A 362 12.35 14.91 10.90
N TYR A 363 12.45 15.07 9.60
CA TYR A 363 11.95 14.11 8.61
C TYR A 363 13.03 13.14 8.13
N GLU A 364 14.29 13.36 8.52
CA GLU A 364 15.36 12.40 8.25
C GLU A 364 15.05 11.08 8.97
N HIS A 365 15.35 9.95 8.33
CA HIS A 365 15.12 8.60 8.85
C HIS A 365 13.65 8.18 8.99
N GLN A 366 12.68 8.96 8.55
CA GLN A 366 11.25 8.69 8.80
C GLN A 366 10.54 7.93 7.68
N GLY A 367 11.18 7.73 6.53
CA GLY A 367 10.54 7.03 5.42
C GLY A 367 10.34 5.52 5.67
N ALA A 368 9.39 4.91 4.98
CA ALA A 368 9.12 3.48 5.06
C ALA A 368 9.50 2.75 3.76
N HIS A 369 9.37 1.42 3.73
CA HIS A 369 9.46 0.62 2.51
C HIS A 369 8.19 0.68 1.64
N SER A 370 7.24 1.48 2.01
CA SER A 370 6.03 1.78 1.25
C SER A 370 5.58 3.21 1.52
N LEU A 371 4.65 3.70 0.74
CA LEU A 371 3.99 4.98 0.97
C LEU A 371 2.49 4.85 0.70
N ARG A 372 1.72 5.83 1.18
CA ARG A 372 0.31 5.99 0.84
C ARG A 372 0.06 7.44 0.43
N ILE A 373 -0.92 7.61 -0.45
CA ILE A 373 -1.28 8.93 -0.99
C ILE A 373 -2.79 9.10 -0.85
N GLY A 374 -3.21 10.22 -0.31
CA GLY A 374 -4.62 10.57 -0.15
C GLY A 374 -4.82 11.88 0.59
N ASP A 375 -6.01 12.45 0.47
CA ASP A 375 -6.45 13.64 1.19
C ASP A 375 -6.63 13.30 2.68
N VAL A 376 -5.58 13.47 3.48
CA VAL A 376 -5.60 13.10 4.90
C VAL A 376 -6.08 14.24 5.80
N ASP A 377 -5.99 15.50 5.35
CA ASP A 377 -6.42 16.67 6.14
C ASP A 377 -7.75 17.29 5.68
N GLY A 378 -8.31 16.79 4.58
CA GLY A 378 -9.63 17.17 4.08
C GLY A 378 -9.67 18.49 3.32
N ASP A 379 -8.53 18.94 2.77
CA ASP A 379 -8.47 20.16 1.96
C ASP A 379 -8.84 19.93 0.47
N GLY A 380 -9.05 18.66 0.08
CA GLY A 380 -9.42 18.24 -1.27
C GLY A 380 -8.21 18.01 -2.18
N LYS A 381 -7.03 17.90 -1.64
CA LYS A 381 -5.79 17.53 -2.34
C LYS A 381 -5.09 16.42 -1.58
N ASP A 382 -4.23 15.69 -2.28
CA ASP A 382 -3.57 14.54 -1.67
C ASP A 382 -2.27 14.92 -0.96
N GLU A 383 -2.03 14.30 0.18
CA GLU A 383 -0.78 14.25 0.91
C GLU A 383 -0.05 12.95 0.66
N VAL A 384 1.24 12.95 1.00
CA VAL A 384 2.09 11.77 0.93
C VAL A 384 2.44 11.29 2.34
N VAL A 385 1.80 10.21 2.80
CA VAL A 385 2.19 9.49 4.02
C VAL A 385 3.40 8.63 3.65
N TYR A 386 4.59 9.13 4.01
CA TYR A 386 5.87 8.58 3.56
C TYR A 386 6.48 7.55 4.53
N GLY A 387 5.83 7.30 5.62
CA GLY A 387 6.27 6.46 6.73
C GLY A 387 5.88 7.09 8.05
N ALA A 388 6.85 7.29 8.93
CA ALA A 388 6.68 8.01 10.18
C ALA A 388 6.59 9.55 9.98
N CYS A 389 6.22 10.00 8.78
CA CYS A 389 6.02 11.41 8.46
C CYS A 389 5.07 11.57 7.27
N THR A 390 4.45 12.75 7.18
CA THR A 390 3.55 13.14 6.09
C THR A 390 3.98 14.45 5.47
N ILE A 391 3.94 14.50 4.13
CA ILE A 391 4.29 15.64 3.32
C ILE A 391 3.02 16.15 2.63
N ASP A 392 2.79 17.45 2.72
CA ASP A 392 1.65 18.16 2.19
C ASP A 392 1.67 18.21 0.65
N HIS A 393 0.49 18.44 0.06
CA HIS A 393 0.26 18.59 -1.38
C HIS A 393 1.14 19.64 -2.07
N ASP A 394 1.71 20.58 -1.31
CA ASP A 394 2.60 21.63 -1.82
C ASP A 394 4.10 21.33 -1.62
N GLY A 395 4.44 20.14 -1.09
CA GLY A 395 5.81 19.73 -0.82
C GLY A 395 6.37 20.26 0.50
N THR A 396 5.53 20.74 1.41
CA THR A 396 5.94 21.06 2.78
C THR A 396 5.68 19.89 3.73
N GLY A 397 6.41 19.80 4.84
CA GLY A 397 6.18 18.77 5.83
C GLY A 397 4.99 19.13 6.73
N ILE A 398 4.05 18.20 6.94
CA ILE A 398 2.95 18.37 7.89
C ILE A 398 3.40 17.96 9.28
N TYR A 399 3.84 16.71 9.43
CA TYR A 399 4.34 16.18 10.70
C TYR A 399 5.41 15.10 10.51
N SER A 400 6.15 14.85 11.57
CA SER A 400 6.99 13.67 11.76
C SER A 400 6.70 13.09 13.14
N THR A 401 6.39 11.79 13.22
CA THR A 401 6.18 11.11 14.51
C THR A 401 7.49 10.87 15.25
N GLY A 402 8.62 10.87 14.53
CA GLY A 402 9.94 10.59 15.09
C GLY A 402 10.17 9.12 15.46
N PHE A 403 9.32 8.20 14.98
CA PHE A 403 9.43 6.76 15.28
C PHE A 403 10.39 6.01 14.37
N ASP A 404 11.03 6.72 13.43
CA ASP A 404 12.00 6.21 12.46
C ASP A 404 11.39 5.25 11.42
N HIS A 405 12.28 4.82 10.54
CA HIS A 405 12.03 3.94 9.40
C HIS A 405 11.29 2.64 9.74
N GLY A 406 10.51 2.12 8.80
CA GLY A 406 9.82 0.84 8.95
C GLY A 406 9.40 0.15 7.65
N ASP A 407 8.90 -1.07 7.78
CA ASP A 407 8.67 -1.99 6.66
C ASP A 407 7.23 -2.03 6.15
N ALA A 408 6.24 -1.72 6.96
CA ALA A 408 4.82 -1.79 6.58
C ALA A 408 4.07 -0.55 7.03
N LEU A 409 3.20 -0.06 6.16
CA LEU A 409 2.44 1.16 6.32
C LEU A 409 1.06 0.98 5.69
N HIS A 410 0.01 1.29 6.43
CA HIS A 410 -1.39 1.21 6.04
C HIS A 410 -2.09 2.54 6.31
N LEU A 411 -2.94 2.98 5.41
CA LEU A 411 -3.74 4.20 5.51
C LEU A 411 -5.18 3.91 5.08
N SER A 412 -6.13 4.10 5.98
CA SER A 412 -7.58 3.99 5.70
C SER A 412 -8.38 4.65 6.81
N ASP A 413 -9.70 4.69 6.69
CA ASP A 413 -10.62 4.89 7.80
C ASP A 413 -10.69 3.57 8.58
N LEU A 414 -9.76 3.39 9.54
CA LEU A 414 -9.62 2.15 10.31
C LEU A 414 -10.59 2.12 11.50
N ASP A 415 -10.89 3.30 12.07
CA ASP A 415 -11.80 3.48 13.19
C ASP A 415 -13.07 4.24 12.76
N PRO A 416 -14.17 3.55 12.44
CA PRO A 416 -15.38 4.20 11.97
C PRO A 416 -16.07 5.06 13.04
N GLU A 417 -15.68 4.98 14.29
CA GLU A 417 -16.20 5.82 15.38
C GLU A 417 -15.40 7.13 15.53
N ARG A 418 -14.22 7.21 14.91
CA ARG A 418 -13.35 8.38 14.90
C ARG A 418 -13.45 9.14 13.57
N GLU A 419 -13.33 10.45 13.57
CA GLU A 419 -13.31 11.27 12.35
C GLU A 419 -11.88 11.31 11.77
N GLY A 420 -11.76 11.14 10.46
CA GLY A 420 -10.49 11.16 9.73
C GLY A 420 -9.98 9.78 9.36
N LEU A 421 -8.76 9.75 8.88
CA LEU A 421 -8.04 8.54 8.53
C LEU A 421 -6.99 8.22 9.61
N GLU A 422 -6.68 6.95 9.76
CA GLU A 422 -5.62 6.48 10.62
C GLU A 422 -4.49 5.84 9.80
N VAL A 423 -3.29 5.91 10.38
CA VAL A 423 -2.12 5.19 9.88
C VAL A 423 -1.77 4.09 10.88
N TRP A 424 -1.64 2.85 10.39
CA TRP A 424 -0.97 1.77 11.10
C TRP A 424 0.41 1.54 10.51
N MET A 425 1.46 1.67 11.32
CA MET A 425 2.84 1.52 10.87
C MET A 425 3.65 0.60 11.78
N VAL A 426 4.65 -0.08 11.21
CA VAL A 426 5.65 -0.84 11.95
C VAL A 426 7.04 -0.28 11.70
N HIS A 427 7.97 -0.42 12.66
CA HIS A 427 9.27 0.21 12.64
C HIS A 427 10.42 -0.80 12.77
N GLU A 428 11.49 -0.57 12.03
CA GLU A 428 12.78 -1.28 12.17
C GLU A 428 13.54 -0.83 13.43
N SER A 429 12.90 -0.66 14.45
CA SER A 429 13.23 0.08 15.56
C SER A 429 14.45 -0.23 16.35
N SER A 430 15.47 0.43 16.17
CA SER A 430 16.42 0.63 17.28
C SER A 430 17.10 1.96 17.01
N PRO A 431 16.99 2.92 17.80
CA PRO A 431 16.91 2.98 19.25
C PRO A 431 15.59 3.43 19.85
N ASN A 432 14.60 3.75 19.02
CA ASN A 432 13.39 4.43 19.52
C ASN A 432 12.38 3.52 20.24
N ARG A 433 12.46 2.19 20.06
CA ARG A 433 11.59 1.16 20.66
C ARG A 433 10.10 1.25 20.37
N ALA A 434 9.64 2.14 19.48
CA ALA A 434 8.34 2.02 18.89
C ALA A 434 8.37 0.83 17.92
N GLY A 435 7.66 -0.23 18.22
CA GLY A 435 7.60 -1.40 17.31
C GLY A 435 6.52 -1.26 16.29
N SER A 436 5.36 -0.77 16.72
CA SER A 436 4.21 -0.52 15.86
C SER A 436 3.37 0.58 16.48
N ASP A 437 2.79 1.45 15.67
CA ASP A 437 1.93 2.52 16.16
C ASP A 437 0.70 2.73 15.30
N MET A 438 -0.35 3.24 15.92
CA MET A 438 -1.54 3.78 15.32
C MET A 438 -1.55 5.28 15.58
N HIS A 439 -1.63 6.08 14.53
CA HIS A 439 -1.70 7.54 14.67
C HIS A 439 -2.70 8.16 13.70
N ASP A 440 -3.13 9.36 14.01
CA ASP A 440 -3.99 10.18 13.17
C ASP A 440 -3.25 10.62 11.91
N ALA A 441 -3.82 10.34 10.74
CA ALA A 441 -3.16 10.58 9.46
C ALA A 441 -2.97 12.08 9.14
N ALA A 442 -3.87 12.95 9.63
CA ALA A 442 -3.81 14.39 9.39
C ALA A 442 -2.80 15.11 10.29
N THR A 443 -2.59 14.61 11.51
CA THR A 443 -1.87 15.35 12.56
C THR A 443 -0.63 14.65 13.08
N GLY A 444 -0.50 13.34 12.84
CA GLY A 444 0.54 12.52 13.46
C GLY A 444 0.34 12.29 14.96
N GLU A 445 -0.86 12.62 15.50
CA GLU A 445 -1.17 12.36 16.91
C GLU A 445 -1.15 10.86 17.19
N LEU A 446 -0.29 10.43 18.11
CA LEU A 446 -0.21 9.03 18.51
C LEU A 446 -1.50 8.61 19.23
N LEU A 447 -2.21 7.65 18.67
CA LEU A 447 -3.40 7.05 19.30
C LEU A 447 -3.00 5.96 20.27
N TRP A 448 -2.16 5.04 19.84
CA TRP A 448 -1.53 4.04 20.68
C TRP A 448 -0.32 3.42 19.98
N CYS A 449 0.54 2.73 20.74
CA CYS A 449 1.65 1.99 20.15
C CYS A 449 1.97 0.70 20.92
N PHE A 450 2.66 -0.20 20.22
CA PHE A 450 3.21 -1.41 20.81
C PHE A 450 4.75 -1.35 20.74
N PRO A 451 5.45 -1.34 21.90
CA PRO A 451 6.89 -1.20 21.91
C PRO A 451 7.60 -2.47 21.44
N SER A 452 8.72 -2.30 20.77
CA SER A 452 9.65 -3.37 20.43
C SER A 452 11.09 -2.88 20.53
N VAL A 453 12.00 -3.78 20.87
CA VAL A 453 13.46 -3.55 20.81
C VAL A 453 14.08 -4.26 19.61
N ALA A 454 13.28 -4.98 18.86
CA ALA A 454 13.66 -5.71 17.66
C ALA A 454 13.04 -5.07 16.44
N ASP A 455 13.66 -5.26 15.32
CA ASP A 455 13.13 -4.97 14.00
C ASP A 455 11.76 -5.63 13.84
N VAL A 456 10.73 -4.83 13.53
CA VAL A 456 9.37 -5.28 13.23
C VAL A 456 9.16 -5.20 11.73
N GLY A 457 9.60 -6.25 11.04
CA GLY A 457 9.66 -6.27 9.58
C GLY A 457 8.31 -6.43 8.87
N ARG A 458 7.19 -6.68 9.56
CA ARG A 458 5.85 -6.78 8.96
C ARG A 458 4.76 -6.45 9.96
N GLY A 459 3.69 -5.87 9.43
CA GLY A 459 2.47 -5.56 10.18
C GLY A 459 1.28 -5.52 9.25
N MET A 460 0.10 -5.70 9.81
CA MET A 460 -1.16 -5.77 9.10
C MET A 460 -2.25 -5.08 9.89
N THR A 461 -3.18 -4.47 9.19
CA THR A 461 -4.47 -4.03 9.71
C THR A 461 -5.57 -4.44 8.75
N ALA A 462 -6.64 -4.98 9.27
CA ALA A 462 -7.81 -5.41 8.52
C ALA A 462 -8.96 -5.72 9.47
N ASP A 463 -10.21 -5.55 9.07
CA ASP A 463 -11.34 -6.09 9.79
C ASP A 463 -11.37 -7.60 9.61
N ILE A 464 -10.92 -8.35 10.62
CA ILE A 464 -10.88 -9.81 10.60
C ILE A 464 -11.78 -10.44 11.66
N ASP A 465 -12.29 -9.66 12.62
CA ASP A 465 -13.07 -10.19 13.73
C ASP A 465 -14.38 -9.39 13.95
N PRO A 466 -15.52 -9.88 13.47
CA PRO A 466 -16.79 -9.14 13.50
C PRO A 466 -17.34 -8.85 14.91
N ARG A 467 -16.65 -9.30 15.96
CA ARG A 467 -17.05 -9.03 17.34
C ARG A 467 -16.63 -7.63 17.81
N PHE A 468 -15.69 -7.02 17.12
CA PHE A 468 -15.12 -5.72 17.48
C PHE A 468 -15.39 -4.71 16.36
N PRO A 469 -15.74 -3.46 16.66
CA PRO A 469 -15.87 -2.43 15.64
C PRO A 469 -14.51 -1.93 15.18
N GLY A 470 -14.42 -1.57 13.90
CA GLY A 470 -13.18 -1.10 13.30
C GLY A 470 -12.26 -2.24 12.85
N TRP A 471 -11.11 -1.89 12.29
CA TRP A 471 -10.14 -2.89 11.84
C TRP A 471 -9.19 -3.29 12.98
N GLU A 472 -8.92 -4.56 13.08
CA GLU A 472 -7.86 -5.04 13.96
C GLU A 472 -6.48 -4.66 13.40
N ALA A 473 -5.51 -4.53 14.34
CA ALA A 473 -4.11 -4.25 14.02
C ALA A 473 -3.17 -5.21 14.74
N TRP A 474 -2.18 -5.73 14.03
CA TRP A 474 -1.14 -6.60 14.58
C TRP A 474 0.14 -6.54 13.75
N SER A 475 1.23 -6.99 14.34
CA SER A 475 2.53 -7.02 13.65
C SER A 475 3.36 -8.24 14.08
N SER A 476 4.48 -8.45 13.41
CA SER A 476 5.45 -9.45 13.86
C SER A 476 5.97 -9.17 15.28
N GLY A 477 5.99 -7.90 15.68
CA GLY A 477 6.42 -7.45 17.01
C GLY A 477 5.35 -7.47 18.09
N THR A 478 4.06 -7.43 17.76
CA THR A 478 2.99 -7.48 18.79
C THR A 478 2.86 -8.87 19.39
N ASN A 479 2.35 -8.95 20.62
CA ASN A 479 2.09 -10.23 21.27
C ASN A 479 0.69 -10.81 20.99
N GLY A 480 -0.05 -10.21 20.06
CA GLY A 480 -1.40 -10.61 19.68
C GLY A 480 -2.01 -9.70 18.64
N VAL A 481 -3.30 -9.86 18.42
CA VAL A 481 -4.16 -9.01 17.59
C VAL A 481 -4.84 -7.99 18.49
N TYR A 482 -4.90 -6.75 18.07
CA TYR A 482 -5.47 -5.63 18.82
C TYR A 482 -6.60 -4.99 18.04
N THR A 483 -7.61 -4.48 18.74
CA THR A 483 -8.62 -3.60 18.16
C THR A 483 -7.98 -2.28 17.71
N VAL A 484 -8.68 -1.52 16.87
CA VAL A 484 -8.21 -0.21 16.39
C VAL A 484 -7.86 0.76 17.52
N ASP A 485 -8.54 0.68 18.67
CA ASP A 485 -8.28 1.48 19.85
C ASP A 485 -7.24 0.86 20.81
N GLY A 486 -6.54 -0.21 20.38
CA GLY A 486 -5.40 -0.81 21.09
C GLY A 486 -5.74 -1.78 22.22
N ARG A 487 -6.94 -2.35 22.25
CA ARG A 487 -7.29 -3.43 23.19
C ARG A 487 -6.90 -4.79 22.63
N LEU A 488 -6.32 -5.66 23.44
CA LEU A 488 -5.94 -7.01 23.04
C LEU A 488 -7.20 -7.85 22.74
N VAL A 489 -7.33 -8.31 21.50
CA VAL A 489 -8.37 -9.28 21.08
C VAL A 489 -7.98 -10.70 21.45
N THR A 490 -6.78 -11.12 21.06
CA THR A 490 -6.24 -12.47 21.26
C THR A 490 -4.72 -12.47 21.22
N THR A 491 -4.09 -13.43 21.89
CA THR A 491 -2.63 -13.64 21.79
C THR A 491 -2.23 -14.51 20.60
N ARG A 492 -3.17 -15.08 19.86
CA ARG A 492 -2.89 -15.75 18.60
C ARG A 492 -2.82 -14.73 17.48
N LYS A 493 -1.88 -14.88 16.59
CA LYS A 493 -1.71 -13.98 15.45
C LYS A 493 -1.88 -14.76 14.15
N PRO A 494 -2.69 -14.25 13.21
CA PRO A 494 -2.67 -14.74 11.84
C PRO A 494 -1.46 -14.20 11.06
N SER A 495 -1.43 -14.41 9.75
CA SER A 495 -0.43 -13.85 8.85
C SER A 495 -0.33 -12.33 8.97
N VAL A 496 0.87 -11.79 8.73
CA VAL A 496 1.18 -10.36 8.82
C VAL A 496 1.62 -9.75 7.48
N ASN A 497 1.51 -10.53 6.38
CA ASN A 497 2.12 -10.12 5.13
C ASN A 497 1.19 -9.35 4.21
N PHE A 498 -0.07 -9.81 4.02
CA PHE A 498 -0.98 -9.22 3.05
C PHE A 498 -2.46 -9.56 3.35
N ALA A 499 -3.39 -8.88 2.71
CA ALA A 499 -4.83 -9.11 2.85
C ALA A 499 -5.56 -8.92 1.51
N ILE A 500 -6.80 -9.48 1.42
CA ILE A 500 -7.63 -9.43 0.23
C ILE A 500 -9.11 -9.50 0.64
N TRP A 501 -10.01 -8.80 -0.05
CA TRP A 501 -11.45 -9.08 0.04
C TRP A 501 -11.80 -10.21 -0.92
N TRP A 502 -12.11 -11.39 -0.36
CA TRP A 502 -12.28 -12.59 -1.17
C TRP A 502 -13.67 -13.24 -1.07
N ASP A 503 -14.17 -13.47 0.12
CA ASP A 503 -15.44 -14.16 0.27
C ASP A 503 -16.68 -13.23 0.19
N GLY A 504 -17.84 -13.70 0.65
CA GLY A 504 -19.09 -12.99 0.48
C GLY A 504 -19.42 -11.99 1.59
N ASP A 505 -18.65 -11.93 2.66
CA ASP A 505 -18.85 -11.01 3.77
C ASP A 505 -17.86 -9.82 3.73
N LEU A 506 -17.85 -8.97 4.75
CA LEU A 506 -17.01 -7.77 4.77
C LEU A 506 -15.76 -7.92 5.65
N ASN A 507 -15.57 -9.06 6.31
CA ASN A 507 -14.30 -9.35 6.95
C ASN A 507 -13.25 -9.70 5.90
N ARG A 508 -12.07 -9.11 6.06
CA ARG A 508 -10.99 -9.27 5.08
C ARG A 508 -10.22 -10.56 5.29
N GLU A 509 -9.97 -11.30 4.22
CA GLU A 509 -9.09 -12.46 4.21
C GLU A 509 -7.62 -12.04 4.17
N LEU A 510 -6.76 -13.00 4.54
CA LEU A 510 -5.32 -12.78 4.62
C LEU A 510 -4.59 -13.59 3.54
N LEU A 511 -3.56 -12.99 2.95
CA LEU A 511 -2.67 -13.62 2.00
C LEU A 511 -1.30 -13.89 2.62
N ASP A 512 -0.75 -15.08 2.38
CA ASP A 512 0.63 -15.41 2.70
C ASP A 512 1.11 -16.59 1.85
N GLY A 513 2.39 -16.91 1.94
CA GLY A 513 2.97 -18.06 1.28
C GLY A 513 2.61 -19.37 1.99
N GLY A 514 1.71 -20.15 1.40
CA GLY A 514 1.53 -21.56 1.72
C GLY A 514 2.80 -22.35 1.40
N SER A 515 3.04 -23.46 2.08
CA SER A 515 4.19 -24.31 1.81
C SER A 515 3.77 -25.66 1.25
N ASN A 516 4.19 -25.95 0.03
CA ASN A 516 4.29 -27.33 -0.41
C ASN A 516 5.58 -27.96 0.15
N PRO A 517 5.56 -29.12 0.75
CA PRO A 517 6.78 -29.86 0.98
C PRO A 517 7.45 -30.08 -0.39
N LEU A 518 8.62 -29.50 -0.58
CA LEU A 518 9.41 -29.72 -1.80
C LEU A 518 9.55 -31.22 -2.00
N PRO A 519 9.22 -31.78 -3.17
CA PRO A 519 9.48 -33.18 -3.45
C PRO A 519 10.91 -33.48 -3.07
N GLU A 520 11.14 -34.60 -2.37
CA GLU A 520 12.46 -34.99 -1.85
C GLU A 520 13.56 -34.94 -2.94
N GLN A 521 13.19 -35.22 -4.19
CA GLN A 521 14.07 -35.13 -5.35
C GLN A 521 14.52 -33.67 -5.65
N VAL A 522 13.64 -32.67 -5.44
CA VAL A 522 13.97 -31.25 -5.66
C VAL A 522 14.85 -30.73 -4.52
N ALA A 523 14.56 -31.12 -3.28
CA ALA A 523 15.39 -30.77 -2.13
C ALA A 523 16.79 -31.36 -2.24
N LYS A 524 16.90 -32.63 -2.68
CA LYS A 524 18.19 -33.29 -2.93
C LYS A 524 18.96 -32.66 -4.09
N SER A 525 18.29 -32.25 -5.16
CA SER A 525 18.92 -31.57 -6.29
C SER A 525 19.47 -30.19 -5.92
N ARG A 526 18.76 -29.43 -5.08
CA ARG A 526 19.22 -28.13 -4.54
C ARG A 526 20.45 -28.31 -3.64
N LEU A 527 20.42 -29.29 -2.74
CA LEU A 527 21.55 -29.57 -1.87
C LEU A 527 22.78 -30.03 -2.68
N ALA A 528 22.61 -30.87 -3.70
CA ALA A 528 23.64 -31.30 -4.59
C ALA A 528 24.24 -30.15 -5.42
N GLN A 529 23.46 -29.19 -5.85
CA GLN A 529 23.90 -27.99 -6.57
C GLN A 529 24.71 -27.04 -5.67
N ILE A 530 24.30 -26.91 -4.40
CA ILE A 530 25.07 -26.13 -3.41
C ILE A 530 26.38 -26.78 -3.05
N ILE A 531 26.46 -28.12 -2.96
CA ILE A 531 27.61 -28.87 -2.55
C ILE A 531 28.66 -29.03 -3.71
N GLN A 532 28.18 -29.09 -4.95
CA GLN A 532 29.06 -29.37 -6.12
C GLN A 532 29.92 -28.18 -6.60
N ARG A 533 29.73 -26.97 -6.04
CA ARG A 533 30.53 -25.80 -6.45
C ARG A 533 31.05 -24.98 -5.26
N PRO A 534 32.05 -25.47 -4.50
CA PRO A 534 32.72 -24.61 -3.53
C PRO A 534 33.38 -23.44 -4.27
N GLY A 535 32.98 -22.21 -3.96
CA GLY A 535 33.54 -21.01 -4.57
C GLY A 535 32.90 -20.52 -5.87
N ALA A 536 31.89 -21.22 -6.42
CA ALA A 536 31.06 -20.65 -7.48
C ALA A 536 30.08 -19.63 -6.88
N ARG A 537 30.23 -18.36 -7.26
CA ARG A 537 29.20 -17.36 -7.05
C ARG A 537 27.91 -17.92 -7.64
N MET A 538 26.82 -17.86 -6.86
CA MET A 538 25.52 -18.33 -7.32
C MET A 538 25.17 -17.59 -8.62
N GLN A 539 25.14 -18.31 -9.72
CA GLN A 539 24.47 -17.79 -10.90
C GLN A 539 23.01 -17.61 -10.54
N PRO A 540 22.34 -16.54 -10.94
CA PRO A 540 20.93 -16.38 -10.73
C PRO A 540 20.23 -17.55 -11.43
N MET A 541 19.75 -18.49 -10.63
CA MET A 541 18.76 -19.45 -11.11
C MET A 541 17.41 -18.81 -10.86
N PRO A 542 16.44 -18.95 -11.78
CA PRO A 542 15.08 -18.54 -11.50
C PRO A 542 14.69 -19.14 -10.14
N MET A 543 14.37 -18.28 -9.19
CA MET A 543 13.99 -18.73 -7.85
C MET A 543 12.65 -19.42 -7.99
N ARG A 544 12.66 -20.73 -8.06
CA ARG A 544 11.47 -21.51 -7.79
C ARG A 544 11.18 -21.35 -6.30
N SER A 545 10.29 -20.44 -5.96
CA SER A 545 9.72 -20.37 -4.64
C SER A 545 9.04 -21.72 -4.37
N GLY A 546 9.34 -22.36 -3.26
CA GLY A 546 8.56 -23.52 -2.81
C GLY A 546 7.28 -23.10 -2.10
N ARG A 547 6.89 -21.84 -2.22
CA ARG A 547 5.69 -21.26 -1.64
C ARG A 547 4.77 -20.78 -2.75
N PHE A 548 3.49 -21.12 -2.64
CA PHE A 548 2.40 -20.59 -3.45
C PHE A 548 1.60 -19.58 -2.65
N MET A 549 0.82 -18.73 -3.30
CA MET A 549 -0.05 -17.80 -2.58
C MET A 549 -1.24 -18.55 -2.00
N GLN A 550 -1.53 -18.34 -0.71
CA GLN A 550 -2.62 -18.95 0.02
C GLN A 550 -3.51 -17.89 0.64
N ILE A 551 -4.83 -18.08 0.51
CA ILE A 551 -5.83 -17.23 1.14
C ILE A 551 -6.31 -17.93 2.42
N THR A 552 -6.39 -17.17 3.52
CA THR A 552 -6.89 -17.66 4.80
C THR A 552 -7.86 -16.66 5.43
N LYS A 553 -8.89 -17.18 6.12
CA LYS A 553 -9.84 -16.38 6.90
C LYS A 553 -9.64 -16.60 8.38
N TRP A 554 -9.59 -15.53 9.14
CA TRP A 554 -9.57 -15.60 10.60
C TRP A 554 -10.93 -16.05 11.13
N ASN A 555 -10.96 -16.99 12.07
CA ASN A 555 -12.19 -17.53 12.66
C ASN A 555 -12.30 -17.25 14.17
N GLY A 556 -11.50 -16.34 14.69
CA GLY A 556 -11.47 -15.94 16.11
C GLY A 556 -10.50 -16.72 16.99
N ASP A 557 -9.98 -17.86 16.52
CA ASP A 557 -9.03 -18.71 17.26
C ASP A 557 -7.91 -19.29 16.37
N GLY A 558 -8.14 -19.37 15.08
CA GLY A 558 -7.23 -19.87 14.06
C GLY A 558 -7.60 -19.32 12.70
N VAL A 559 -7.20 -20.03 11.66
CA VAL A 559 -7.51 -19.66 10.28
C VAL A 559 -8.13 -20.83 9.53
N ASP A 560 -9.12 -20.54 8.72
CA ASP A 560 -9.64 -21.42 7.69
C ASP A 560 -8.94 -21.13 6.37
N VAL A 561 -8.68 -22.16 5.57
CA VAL A 561 -7.93 -22.03 4.32
C VAL A 561 -8.89 -22.12 3.14
N PHE A 562 -8.81 -21.13 2.25
CA PHE A 562 -9.42 -21.22 0.92
C PHE A 562 -8.41 -21.84 -0.05
N HIS A 563 -8.76 -22.98 -0.62
CA HIS A 563 -7.93 -23.65 -1.61
C HIS A 563 -8.28 -23.17 -3.02
N LEU A 564 -7.30 -22.55 -3.68
CA LEU A 564 -7.44 -22.10 -5.05
C LEU A 564 -7.10 -23.22 -6.03
N PRO A 565 -7.85 -23.40 -7.11
CA PRO A 565 -7.54 -24.41 -8.11
C PRO A 565 -6.15 -24.24 -8.71
N GLY A 566 -5.29 -25.26 -8.60
CA GLY A 566 -3.91 -25.22 -9.11
C GLY A 566 -2.98 -24.25 -8.39
N GLU A 567 -3.27 -23.89 -7.13
CA GLU A 567 -2.44 -22.98 -6.33
C GLU A 567 -0.99 -23.47 -6.20
N GLU A 568 -0.77 -24.77 -6.14
CA GLU A 568 0.55 -25.40 -6.04
C GLU A 568 1.43 -25.19 -7.29
N GLU A 569 0.82 -24.79 -8.41
CA GLU A 569 1.51 -24.43 -9.64
C GLU A 569 1.95 -22.96 -9.66
N THR A 570 1.55 -22.17 -8.68
CA THR A 570 1.88 -20.75 -8.55
C THR A 570 3.12 -20.49 -7.67
N ALA A 571 3.57 -19.27 -7.63
CA ALA A 571 4.68 -18.86 -6.78
C ALA A 571 4.51 -17.44 -6.26
N VAL A 572 4.87 -17.24 -5.00
CA VAL A 572 4.96 -15.90 -4.39
C VAL A 572 6.18 -15.12 -4.89
N ASN A 573 6.12 -13.82 -4.76
CA ASN A 573 7.25 -12.91 -4.98
C ASN A 573 7.95 -12.55 -3.65
N ASN A 574 9.13 -11.94 -3.74
CA ASN A 574 9.87 -11.32 -2.63
C ASN A 574 10.16 -12.24 -1.42
N GLY A 575 10.30 -13.55 -1.65
CA GLY A 575 10.80 -14.50 -0.65
C GLY A 575 9.92 -14.62 0.59
N SER A 576 10.43 -14.22 1.76
CA SER A 576 9.69 -14.32 3.04
C SER A 576 8.55 -13.31 3.16
N LYS A 577 8.54 -12.26 2.37
CA LYS A 577 7.46 -11.27 2.32
C LYS A 577 6.21 -11.85 1.65
N SER A 578 6.37 -12.87 0.78
CA SER A 578 5.28 -13.63 0.16
C SER A 578 4.24 -12.75 -0.53
N ASN A 579 4.72 -11.81 -1.36
CA ASN A 579 3.82 -10.89 -2.06
C ASN A 579 3.16 -11.55 -3.28
N PRO A 580 1.92 -11.17 -3.65
CA PRO A 580 1.37 -11.42 -4.98
C PRO A 580 2.10 -10.61 -6.05
N GLY A 581 1.74 -10.77 -7.30
CA GLY A 581 2.10 -9.83 -8.35
C GLY A 581 1.25 -8.56 -8.24
N LEU A 582 -0.05 -8.74 -7.99
CA LEU A 582 -1.04 -7.68 -7.78
C LEU A 582 -2.25 -8.25 -7.04
N SER A 583 -2.90 -7.45 -6.21
CA SER A 583 -4.23 -7.72 -5.66
C SER A 583 -5.07 -6.45 -5.79
N ALA A 584 -6.15 -6.49 -6.57
CA ALA A 584 -7.00 -5.32 -6.81
C ALA A 584 -8.38 -5.73 -7.32
N ASP A 585 -9.38 -4.85 -7.15
CA ASP A 585 -10.68 -4.94 -7.82
C ASP A 585 -10.52 -4.60 -9.31
N LEU A 586 -9.98 -5.55 -10.10
CA LEU A 586 -9.68 -5.36 -11.52
C LEU A 586 -10.93 -5.42 -12.38
N PHE A 587 -11.85 -6.32 -12.05
CA PHE A 587 -13.13 -6.48 -12.73
C PHE A 587 -14.13 -7.12 -11.76
N GLY A 588 -15.39 -6.90 -11.99
CA GLY A 588 -16.39 -7.57 -11.16
C GLY A 588 -16.99 -6.71 -10.07
N ASP A 589 -17.11 -7.23 -8.87
CA ASP A 589 -18.13 -6.84 -7.91
C ASP A 589 -17.61 -6.18 -6.62
N TRP A 590 -16.54 -5.46 -6.61
CA TRP A 590 -15.82 -4.84 -5.49
C TRP A 590 -14.80 -5.76 -4.79
N ARG A 591 -14.90 -7.07 -4.96
CA ARG A 591 -13.91 -7.99 -4.40
C ARG A 591 -12.66 -8.01 -5.28
N GLU A 592 -11.54 -8.31 -4.62
CA GLU A 592 -10.24 -8.18 -5.26
C GLU A 592 -9.86 -9.45 -6.04
N GLU A 593 -9.29 -9.28 -7.22
CA GLU A 593 -8.63 -10.35 -7.95
C GLU A 593 -7.20 -10.52 -7.45
N LEU A 594 -6.74 -11.77 -7.48
CA LEU A 594 -5.39 -12.15 -7.11
C LEU A 594 -4.58 -12.51 -8.37
N VAL A 595 -3.57 -11.74 -8.68
CA VAL A 595 -2.65 -11.98 -9.80
C VAL A 595 -1.32 -12.52 -9.29
N VAL A 596 -0.98 -13.74 -9.69
CA VAL A 596 0.25 -14.43 -9.28
C VAL A 596 0.97 -15.04 -10.49
N ARG A 597 2.28 -15.18 -10.41
CA ARG A 597 3.04 -15.91 -11.42
C ARG A 597 2.95 -17.42 -11.22
N THR A 598 3.11 -18.17 -12.30
CA THR A 598 3.29 -19.62 -12.21
C THR A 598 4.73 -19.98 -11.80
N ASN A 599 4.91 -21.18 -11.23
CA ASN A 599 6.21 -21.69 -10.77
C ASN A 599 7.27 -21.79 -11.89
N ASP A 600 6.82 -21.97 -13.14
CA ASP A 600 7.68 -22.06 -14.31
C ASP A 600 7.94 -20.67 -14.95
N ASN A 601 7.35 -19.60 -14.37
CA ASN A 601 7.44 -18.20 -14.84
C ASN A 601 6.87 -17.96 -16.25
N ARG A 602 6.00 -18.83 -16.77
CA ARG A 602 5.50 -18.74 -18.14
C ARG A 602 4.14 -18.09 -18.24
N HIS A 603 3.43 -17.95 -17.10
CA HIS A 603 2.11 -17.34 -17.06
C HIS A 603 1.96 -16.44 -15.85
N LEU A 604 1.08 -15.47 -15.99
CA LEU A 604 0.37 -14.86 -14.87
C LEU A 604 -0.96 -15.58 -14.74
N ARG A 605 -1.32 -15.94 -13.52
CA ARG A 605 -2.61 -16.53 -13.20
C ARG A 605 -3.44 -15.53 -12.42
N ILE A 606 -4.66 -15.29 -12.88
CA ILE A 606 -5.62 -14.40 -12.23
C ILE A 606 -6.73 -15.25 -11.65
N TYR A 607 -6.90 -15.16 -10.35
CA TYR A 607 -8.01 -15.77 -9.63
C TYR A 607 -9.05 -14.70 -9.30
N THR A 608 -10.31 -15.04 -9.48
CA THR A 608 -11.47 -14.33 -8.97
C THR A 608 -12.32 -15.27 -8.15
N THR A 609 -13.08 -14.74 -7.20
CA THR A 609 -13.90 -15.56 -6.30
C THR A 609 -15.19 -16.02 -6.97
N ASP A 610 -15.64 -17.23 -6.65
CA ASP A 610 -16.94 -17.78 -7.04
C ASP A 610 -17.97 -17.80 -5.88
N ILE A 611 -17.61 -17.24 -4.74
CA ILE A 611 -18.44 -17.20 -3.55
C ILE A 611 -19.48 -16.09 -3.71
N PRO A 612 -20.79 -16.36 -3.55
CA PRO A 612 -21.82 -15.35 -3.62
C PRO A 612 -21.69 -14.29 -2.51
N THR A 613 -22.00 -13.04 -2.84
CA THR A 613 -22.13 -11.95 -1.86
C THR A 613 -23.51 -11.31 -1.95
N GLU A 614 -23.97 -10.72 -0.84
CA GLU A 614 -25.18 -9.88 -0.79
C GLU A 614 -24.87 -8.38 -0.85
N TYR A 615 -23.58 -8.04 -0.74
CA TYR A 615 -23.14 -6.64 -0.73
C TYR A 615 -22.93 -6.10 -2.14
N ARG A 616 -23.19 -4.82 -2.31
CA ARG A 616 -22.98 -4.08 -3.55
C ARG A 616 -22.35 -2.73 -3.24
N PHE A 617 -21.13 -2.54 -3.70
CA PHE A 617 -20.40 -1.28 -3.65
C PHE A 617 -20.06 -0.85 -5.08
N HIS A 618 -19.81 0.44 -5.26
CA HIS A 618 -19.09 0.87 -6.46
C HIS A 618 -17.75 0.14 -6.50
N THR A 619 -17.23 -0.11 -7.71
CA THR A 619 -15.88 -0.65 -7.81
C THR A 619 -14.93 0.16 -6.93
N LEU A 620 -14.11 -0.53 -6.14
CA LEU A 620 -13.16 0.12 -5.24
C LEU A 620 -12.15 0.99 -6.01
N MET A 621 -11.91 0.66 -7.28
CA MET A 621 -11.06 1.46 -8.18
C MET A 621 -11.61 2.88 -8.44
N SER A 622 -12.88 3.15 -8.13
CA SER A 622 -13.46 4.50 -8.15
C SER A 622 -13.10 5.34 -6.94
N ASP A 623 -12.67 4.72 -5.84
CA ASP A 623 -12.13 5.41 -4.67
C ASP A 623 -10.68 5.82 -4.93
N ILE A 624 -10.38 7.12 -4.75
CA ILE A 624 -9.05 7.65 -5.11
C ILE A 624 -7.96 7.03 -4.23
N ILE A 625 -8.20 6.91 -2.92
CA ILE A 625 -7.18 6.36 -2.01
C ILE A 625 -6.92 4.89 -2.33
N TYR A 626 -7.99 4.11 -2.59
CA TYR A 626 -7.83 2.73 -3.02
C TYR A 626 -7.04 2.63 -4.34
N ARG A 627 -7.42 3.44 -5.35
CA ARG A 627 -6.75 3.42 -6.66
C ARG A 627 -5.28 3.83 -6.56
N MET A 628 -4.95 4.83 -5.73
CA MET A 628 -3.56 5.21 -5.47
C MET A 628 -2.82 4.11 -4.67
N SER A 629 -3.49 3.42 -3.76
CA SER A 629 -2.92 2.26 -3.05
C SER A 629 -2.59 1.11 -4.00
N VAL A 630 -3.47 0.79 -4.95
CA VAL A 630 -3.20 -0.20 -6.01
C VAL A 630 -2.00 0.20 -6.85
N LEU A 631 -1.89 1.48 -7.22
CA LEU A 631 -0.75 2.00 -7.98
C LEU A 631 0.56 1.86 -7.19
N CYS A 632 0.51 2.04 -5.87
CA CYS A 632 1.66 1.93 -4.99
C CYS A 632 1.98 0.47 -4.57
N GLU A 633 1.15 -0.50 -4.90
CA GLU A 633 1.36 -1.91 -4.51
C GLU A 633 2.66 -2.50 -5.07
N ASN A 634 3.10 -2.06 -6.24
CA ASN A 634 4.33 -2.54 -6.90
C ASN A 634 5.64 -1.96 -6.33
N ILE A 635 5.59 -1.35 -5.17
CA ILE A 635 6.75 -0.65 -4.58
C ILE A 635 7.33 -1.45 -3.43
N CYS A 636 8.64 -1.72 -3.50
CA CYS A 636 9.44 -2.23 -2.39
C CYS A 636 8.82 -3.47 -1.72
N TYR A 637 8.23 -3.28 -0.55
CA TYR A 637 7.50 -4.33 0.16
C TYR A 637 6.00 -4.11 -0.04
N ASN A 638 5.48 -4.65 -1.12
CA ASN A 638 4.07 -4.57 -1.46
C ASN A 638 3.16 -4.69 -0.24
N GLN A 639 2.20 -3.79 -0.12
CA GLN A 639 1.16 -3.79 0.91
C GLN A 639 -0.21 -3.87 0.23
N PRO A 640 -1.22 -4.48 0.86
CA PRO A 640 -2.55 -4.55 0.27
C PRO A 640 -3.13 -3.16 0.04
N PRO A 641 -3.94 -2.95 -1.01
CA PRO A 641 -4.62 -1.68 -1.21
C PRO A 641 -5.70 -1.48 -0.16
N GLU A 642 -5.87 -0.26 0.32
CA GLU A 642 -6.89 0.13 1.29
C GLU A 642 -7.75 1.28 0.75
N PRO A 643 -9.10 1.27 0.99
CA PRO A 643 -9.99 2.34 0.60
C PRO A 643 -9.90 3.56 1.53
N GLY A 644 -10.29 4.73 1.02
CA GLY A 644 -10.39 5.96 1.80
C GLY A 644 -11.64 6.06 2.68
N PHE A 645 -12.35 4.95 2.90
CA PHE A 645 -13.54 4.86 3.71
C PHE A 645 -13.57 3.54 4.48
N TYR A 646 -14.31 3.51 5.58
CA TYR A 646 -14.46 2.27 6.34
C TYR A 646 -15.20 1.19 5.54
N LEU A 647 -14.56 0.06 5.36
CA LEU A 647 -15.13 -1.16 4.78
C LEU A 647 -14.89 -2.32 5.74
N GLY A 648 -15.94 -2.75 6.45
CA GLY A 648 -15.83 -3.77 7.48
C GLY A 648 -17.17 -4.36 7.90
N SER A 649 -17.11 -5.37 8.74
CA SER A 649 -18.23 -6.24 9.14
C SER A 649 -19.37 -5.53 9.85
N ASP A 650 -19.10 -4.42 10.52
CA ASP A 650 -20.09 -3.62 11.23
C ASP A 650 -20.58 -2.39 10.46
N LEU A 651 -20.27 -2.34 9.15
CA LEU A 651 -20.68 -1.26 8.25
C LEU A 651 -22.16 -0.93 8.32
N GLY A 652 -23.03 -1.90 8.65
CA GLY A 652 -24.46 -1.69 8.82
C GLY A 652 -24.85 -0.60 9.82
N LYS A 653 -23.98 -0.27 10.78
CA LYS A 653 -24.16 0.87 11.70
C LYS A 653 -23.86 2.21 11.01
N PHE A 654 -23.04 2.19 9.98
CA PHE A 654 -22.51 3.35 9.28
C PHE A 654 -23.04 3.48 7.84
N TRP A 655 -23.99 2.61 7.45
CA TRP A 655 -24.61 2.68 6.13
C TRP A 655 -25.66 3.80 6.02
N PRO A 656 -25.75 4.55 4.94
CA PRO A 656 -24.86 4.48 3.77
C PRO A 656 -23.44 4.87 4.15
N VAL A 657 -22.45 4.29 3.46
CA VAL A 657 -21.04 4.58 3.66
C VAL A 657 -20.88 6.09 3.80
N ARG A 658 -20.52 6.51 5.00
CA ARG A 658 -20.15 7.90 5.24
C ARG A 658 -18.68 7.98 4.87
N TYR A 659 -18.42 8.49 3.68
CA TYR A 659 -17.10 9.03 3.45
C TYR A 659 -16.92 10.10 4.51
N LYS A 660 -16.05 9.85 5.46
CA LYS A 660 -15.72 10.85 6.45
C LYS A 660 -15.04 11.98 5.70
N ARG A 661 -15.75 13.12 5.64
CA ARG A 661 -15.04 14.35 5.38
C ARG A 661 -14.14 14.56 6.58
N ASN A 662 -12.87 14.73 6.34
CA ASN A 662 -11.99 15.34 7.31
C ASN A 662 -12.47 16.77 7.51
N GLY A 663 -13.51 16.90 8.31
CA GLY A 663 -14.27 18.15 8.47
C GLY A 663 -13.77 18.94 9.64
N ALA A 664 -12.54 19.24 9.72
CA ALA A 664 -12.04 20.42 10.39
C ALA A 664 -10.67 20.68 9.83
N HIS A 665 -10.54 21.76 9.09
CA HIS A 665 -9.26 22.39 8.86
C HIS A 665 -8.50 22.56 10.18
N ARG A 666 -7.89 21.53 10.66
CA ARG A 666 -6.81 21.64 11.61
C ARG A 666 -5.60 21.95 10.77
N SER A 667 -5.49 23.18 10.31
CA SER A 667 -4.25 23.70 9.81
C SER A 667 -3.26 23.67 10.96
N PHE A 668 -2.63 22.55 11.19
CA PHE A 668 -1.38 22.52 11.88
C PHE A 668 -0.34 23.05 10.91
N LYS A 669 -0.29 24.36 10.79
CA LYS A 669 0.96 24.98 10.46
C LYS A 669 1.89 24.54 11.58
N THR A 670 2.76 23.62 11.31
CA THR A 670 4.02 23.50 11.97
C THR A 670 4.78 24.79 11.66
N SER A 671 4.39 25.87 12.33
CA SER A 671 5.36 26.93 12.58
C SER A 671 6.53 26.22 13.24
N GLY A 672 7.76 26.46 12.84
CA GLY A 672 8.97 25.74 13.18
C GLY A 672 9.29 25.37 14.63
N ASP A 673 8.31 25.43 15.51
CA ASP A 673 8.33 24.99 16.91
C ASP A 673 7.65 23.63 17.07
N GLY A 674 7.35 23.01 15.97
CA GLY A 674 6.49 21.95 16.02
C GLY A 674 6.94 20.67 16.51
N LEU A 675 6.62 19.78 16.37
CA LEU A 675 6.62 18.34 16.45
C LEU A 675 7.86 17.76 15.80
N ASN A 676 8.96 18.33 16.10
CA ASN A 676 10.26 17.75 15.79
C ASN A 676 10.53 16.61 16.73
N THR A 677 10.02 15.47 16.39
CA THR A 677 9.96 14.38 17.28
C THR A 677 10.81 13.25 16.77
N ARG A 678 12.08 13.36 16.96
CA ARG A 678 12.97 12.23 16.95
C ARG A 678 12.91 11.58 18.33
N LEU A 679 12.49 10.32 18.43
CA LEU A 679 12.59 9.59 19.68
C LEU A 679 14.04 9.24 19.96
N GLU A 680 14.58 9.80 21.02
CA GLU A 680 15.94 9.51 21.49
C GLU A 680 15.92 8.69 22.73
N ASN A 681 15.88 7.55 22.86
CA ASN A 681 15.84 6.69 24.04
C ASN A 681 14.47 6.54 24.69
N VAL A 682 14.07 5.35 24.74
CA VAL A 682 12.94 4.90 25.51
C VAL A 682 13.49 4.38 26.83
N ASP A 683 13.25 5.10 27.89
CA ASP A 683 13.35 4.51 29.20
C ASP A 683 12.12 3.64 29.42
N VAL A 684 12.32 2.35 29.42
CA VAL A 684 11.30 1.42 29.89
C VAL A 684 11.25 1.61 31.38
N ILE A 685 10.15 2.10 31.89
CA ILE A 685 9.89 2.01 33.32
C ILE A 685 9.81 0.50 33.60
N PRO A 686 10.78 -0.02 34.39
CA PRO A 686 10.91 -1.45 34.50
C PRO A 686 9.69 -2.02 35.17
N GLN A 687 9.26 -3.02 34.66
CA GLN A 687 8.49 -4.13 35.13
C GLN A 687 7.06 -4.25 34.65
N ASN A 688 6.21 -3.25 34.51
CA ASN A 688 4.81 -3.57 34.35
C ASN A 688 4.04 -2.65 33.39
N ASN A 689 4.25 -2.74 32.10
CA ASN A 689 3.25 -2.23 31.18
C ASN A 689 3.18 -0.72 30.94
N VAL A 690 4.21 0.03 31.30
CA VAL A 690 4.34 1.45 30.91
C VAL A 690 5.54 1.64 30.01
N THR A 691 5.35 2.35 28.91
CA THR A 691 6.43 2.76 28.00
C THR A 691 6.49 4.28 27.95
N ILE A 692 7.69 4.81 28.01
CA ILE A 692 7.94 6.24 27.91
C ILE A 692 8.67 6.48 26.60
N PHE A 693 8.09 7.29 25.74
CA PHE A 693 8.69 7.71 24.49
C PHE A 693 9.21 9.12 24.62
N LYS A 694 10.50 9.29 24.43
CA LYS A 694 11.14 10.61 24.43
C LYS A 694 11.20 11.15 23.01
N ASN A 695 10.78 12.37 22.91
CA ASN A 695 10.89 13.16 21.71
C ASN A 695 12.01 14.18 21.86
N ILE A 696 12.89 14.29 20.89
CA ILE A 696 14.06 15.19 20.92
C ILE A 696 13.68 16.63 21.21
N ALA A 697 12.55 17.06 20.74
CA ALA A 697 12.31 18.50 20.76
C ALA A 697 11.59 18.96 22.01
N SER A 698 10.58 18.24 22.53
CA SER A 698 9.79 18.84 23.58
C SER A 698 8.79 17.97 24.32
N THR A 699 8.63 16.69 24.00
CA THR A 699 7.58 15.86 24.58
C THR A 699 8.02 14.46 24.96
N TYR A 700 7.43 13.92 26.03
CA TYR A 700 7.42 12.49 26.33
C TYR A 700 5.99 12.00 26.24
N VAL A 701 5.73 10.93 25.53
CA VAL A 701 4.46 10.23 25.57
C VAL A 701 4.59 9.05 26.53
N LEU A 702 3.73 9.02 27.53
CA LEU A 702 3.62 7.93 28.49
C LEU A 702 2.50 7.02 28.01
N ASP A 703 2.75 5.74 27.86
CA ASP A 703 1.75 4.77 27.43
C ASP A 703 1.65 3.60 28.42
N ALA A 704 0.47 3.36 28.93
CA ALA A 704 0.15 2.16 29.68
C ALA A 704 -0.04 1.00 28.69
N ARG A 705 0.92 0.10 28.62
CA ARG A 705 1.09 -0.97 27.63
C ARG A 705 -0.07 -1.94 27.46
N ALA A 706 -1.03 -1.96 28.36
CA ALA A 706 -2.17 -2.85 28.32
C ALA A 706 -3.47 -2.06 28.40
N PRO A 707 -4.55 -2.56 27.78
CA PRO A 707 -5.86 -2.00 27.98
C PRO A 707 -6.35 -2.33 29.38
N TYR A 708 -6.50 -1.31 30.20
CA TYR A 708 -7.07 -1.40 31.53
C TYR A 708 -8.46 -0.76 31.54
N ASP A 709 -9.29 -1.12 32.51
CA ASP A 709 -10.63 -0.53 32.65
C ASP A 709 -10.59 0.96 33.03
N SER A 710 -9.49 1.40 33.67
CA SER A 710 -9.24 2.81 33.97
C SER A 710 -7.77 3.10 34.21
N TYR A 711 -7.39 4.37 34.04
CA TYR A 711 -6.04 4.87 34.20
C TYR A 711 -6.03 6.13 35.07
N GLU A 712 -4.96 6.37 35.79
CA GLU A 712 -4.70 7.62 36.49
C GLU A 712 -3.21 7.94 36.42
N TRP A 713 -2.86 8.99 35.69
CA TRP A 713 -1.49 9.49 35.62
C TRP A 713 -1.27 10.58 36.65
N THR A 714 -0.22 10.44 37.41
CA THR A 714 0.23 11.44 38.36
C THR A 714 1.64 11.92 38.02
N VAL A 715 1.81 13.23 37.89
CA VAL A 715 3.10 13.85 37.59
C VAL A 715 3.46 14.83 38.71
N ASN A 716 4.65 14.66 39.30
CA ASN A 716 5.10 15.43 40.45
C ASN A 716 4.04 15.50 41.56
N GLY A 717 3.36 14.38 41.79
CA GLY A 717 2.34 14.25 42.85
C GLY A 717 0.98 14.87 42.53
N LYS A 718 0.74 15.28 41.27
CA LYS A 718 -0.53 15.83 40.83
C LYS A 718 -1.15 14.93 39.74
N VAL A 719 -2.42 14.55 39.89
CA VAL A 719 -3.17 13.85 38.87
C VAL A 719 -3.32 14.74 37.63
N VAL A 720 -2.94 14.21 36.48
CA VAL A 720 -2.85 14.96 35.21
C VAL A 720 -3.66 14.35 34.06
N GLY A 721 -4.04 13.07 34.11
CA GLY A 721 -4.83 12.43 33.06
C GLY A 721 -5.39 11.08 33.48
N HIS A 722 -6.40 10.61 32.73
CA HIS A 722 -7.09 9.35 32.98
C HIS A 722 -7.18 8.48 31.71
N ASP A 723 -6.52 8.90 30.63
CA ASP A 723 -6.46 8.15 29.39
C ASP A 723 -5.31 7.13 29.41
N ARG A 724 -5.30 6.20 28.49
CA ARG A 724 -4.22 5.22 28.33
C ARG A 724 -2.86 5.89 28.17
N THR A 725 -2.83 7.00 27.44
CA THR A 725 -1.61 7.77 27.19
C THR A 725 -1.66 9.13 27.88
N TYR A 726 -0.51 9.66 28.23
CA TYR A 726 -0.35 11.02 28.70
C TYR A 726 0.90 11.67 28.11
N THR A 727 0.78 12.90 27.61
CA THR A 727 1.89 13.62 26.98
C THR A 727 2.47 14.67 27.92
N LEU A 728 3.74 14.50 28.30
CA LEU A 728 4.53 15.49 29.00
C LEU A 728 5.16 16.47 28.01
N LYS A 729 4.94 17.76 28.20
CA LYS A 729 5.57 18.81 27.36
C LYS A 729 6.69 19.51 28.12
N GLN A 730 7.86 19.61 27.49
CA GLN A 730 9.01 20.30 28.04
C GLN A 730 8.69 21.73 28.54
N SER A 731 7.86 22.45 27.79
CA SER A 731 7.42 23.81 28.13
C SER A 731 6.75 23.92 29.51
N ALA A 732 6.17 22.82 29.99
CA ALA A 732 5.53 22.79 31.32
C ALA A 732 6.51 22.46 32.49
N TYR A 733 7.62 21.78 32.17
CA TYR A 733 8.50 21.20 33.21
C TYR A 733 9.93 21.73 33.16
N GLY A 734 10.38 22.32 32.05
CA GLY A 734 11.73 22.82 31.86
C GLY A 734 12.75 21.72 31.54
N TYR A 735 14.02 22.13 31.39
CA TYR A 735 15.14 21.21 31.14
C TYR A 735 15.86 20.79 32.40
N ASP A 736 16.56 19.65 32.34
CA ASP A 736 17.49 19.13 33.37
C ASP A 736 16.88 19.02 34.76
N LYS A 737 15.57 18.84 34.85
CA LYS A 737 14.87 18.65 36.12
C LYS A 737 14.19 17.29 36.15
N PRO A 738 14.38 16.49 37.19
CA PRO A 738 13.68 15.23 37.33
C PRO A 738 12.17 15.47 37.50
N ILE A 739 11.37 14.74 36.76
CA ILE A 739 9.91 14.74 36.77
C ILE A 739 9.49 13.36 37.25
N SER A 740 8.86 13.28 38.42
CA SER A 740 8.30 12.01 38.90
C SER A 740 7.00 11.72 38.15
N VAL A 741 6.86 10.49 37.64
CA VAL A 741 5.66 10.00 37.00
C VAL A 741 5.20 8.75 37.71
N HIS A 742 3.91 8.67 37.97
CA HIS A 742 3.26 7.51 38.54
C HIS A 742 2.02 7.18 37.72
N ILE A 743 1.79 5.91 37.45
CA ILE A 743 0.55 5.41 36.85
C ILE A 743 -0.14 4.45 37.83
N LYS A 744 -1.45 4.60 37.93
CA LYS A 744 -2.36 3.64 38.51
C LYS A 744 -3.36 3.18 37.48
N ALA A 745 -3.44 1.89 37.23
CA ALA A 745 -4.36 1.30 36.27
C ALA A 745 -5.17 0.19 36.94
N ILE A 746 -6.41 0.01 36.52
CA ILE A 746 -7.33 -0.97 37.08
C ILE A 746 -7.88 -1.86 35.96
N VAL A 747 -7.82 -3.18 36.17
CA VAL A 747 -8.48 -4.17 35.32
C VAL A 747 -9.18 -5.21 36.18
N LYS A 748 -10.47 -5.43 35.94
CA LYS A 748 -11.30 -6.40 36.68
C LYS A 748 -11.20 -6.26 38.19
N GLY A 749 -11.01 -5.01 38.68
CA GLY A 749 -10.89 -4.71 40.10
C GLY A 749 -9.51 -4.91 40.71
N GLU A 750 -8.53 -5.41 39.94
CA GLU A 750 -7.13 -5.45 40.36
C GLU A 750 -6.44 -4.10 40.03
N VAL A 751 -5.57 -3.65 40.94
CA VAL A 751 -4.84 -2.39 40.82
C VAL A 751 -3.41 -2.69 40.41
N PHE A 752 -2.92 -2.01 39.37
CA PHE A 752 -1.54 -2.03 38.93
C PHE A 752 -0.98 -0.62 39.09
N GLU A 753 0.20 -0.51 39.65
CA GLU A 753 0.88 0.77 39.86
C GLU A 753 2.33 0.66 39.42
N ASP A 754 2.85 1.74 38.83
CA ASP A 754 4.25 1.84 38.43
C ASP A 754 4.75 3.28 38.58
N ASP A 755 6.04 3.43 38.82
CA ASP A 755 6.70 4.72 39.05
C ASP A 755 7.90 4.90 38.14
N GLY A 756 8.15 6.12 37.72
CA GLY A 756 9.31 6.46 36.91
C GLY A 756 9.76 7.90 37.11
N THR A 757 10.95 8.18 36.60
CA THR A 757 11.50 9.54 36.60
C THR A 757 11.98 9.89 35.21
N ILE A 758 11.57 11.05 34.72
CA ILE A 758 11.87 11.56 33.37
C ILE A 758 12.61 12.89 33.50
N THR A 759 13.52 13.16 32.59
CA THR A 759 14.21 14.44 32.50
C THR A 759 14.31 14.89 31.05
N PHE A 760 13.84 16.08 30.71
CA PHE A 760 14.14 16.71 29.44
C PHE A 760 15.58 17.21 29.45
N SER A 761 16.43 16.72 28.59
CA SER A 761 17.83 17.11 28.49
C SER A 761 17.98 18.41 27.70
N SER A 762 18.79 19.34 28.25
CA SER A 762 19.22 20.54 27.53
C SER A 762 20.38 20.27 26.56
N LYS A 763 20.98 19.08 26.65
CA LYS A 763 22.07 18.67 25.73
C LYS A 763 21.47 17.91 24.57
N GLU A 764 21.89 18.24 23.37
CA GLU A 764 21.74 17.35 22.22
C GLU A 764 22.46 16.06 22.56
N ASP A 765 21.71 14.96 22.64
CA ASP A 765 22.32 13.65 22.77
C ASP A 765 23.10 13.36 21.49
N GLU A 766 24.35 12.95 21.63
CA GLU A 766 25.14 12.49 20.51
C GLU A 766 24.46 11.29 19.88
N ASN A 767 24.02 11.46 18.66
CA ASN A 767 23.41 10.40 17.89
C ASN A 767 24.38 9.23 17.74
N LYS A 768 24.04 8.08 18.27
CA LYS A 768 24.81 6.84 18.13
C LYS A 768 24.44 6.04 16.87
N GLY A 769 23.63 6.60 15.96
CA GLY A 769 23.21 5.97 14.72
C GLY A 769 24.16 6.23 13.56
N LEU A 770 23.78 5.77 12.37
CA LEU A 770 24.47 6.09 11.13
C LEU A 770 24.42 7.61 10.89
N TRP A 771 25.59 8.21 10.67
CA TRP A 771 25.72 9.63 10.41
C TRP A 771 25.40 9.92 8.95
N SER A 772 24.50 10.84 8.71
CA SER A 772 24.32 11.41 7.38
C SER A 772 25.50 12.33 7.03
N GLU A 773 25.70 12.63 5.75
CA GLU A 773 26.73 13.59 5.33
C GLU A 773 26.55 14.96 6.00
N ARG A 774 25.29 15.33 6.26
CA ARG A 774 24.93 16.54 6.97
C ARG A 774 25.38 16.52 8.42
N ASP A 775 25.17 15.39 9.14
CA ASP A 775 25.65 15.23 10.50
C ASP A 775 27.17 15.32 10.56
N ILE A 776 27.86 14.72 9.57
CA ILE A 776 29.32 14.83 9.45
C ILE A 776 29.76 16.27 9.25
N LYS A 777 29.10 17.01 8.35
CA LYS A 777 29.39 18.42 8.11
C LYS A 777 29.14 19.28 9.35
N ARG A 778 28.04 19.03 10.06
CA ARG A 778 27.66 19.79 11.26
C ARG A 778 28.55 19.50 12.47
N THR A 779 28.92 18.25 12.68
CA THR A 779 29.65 17.81 13.87
C THR A 779 31.16 17.69 13.66
N GLY A 780 31.65 17.76 12.42
CA GLY A 780 33.06 17.55 12.05
C GLY A 780 33.55 16.09 12.24
N ARG A 781 32.67 15.15 12.43
CA ARG A 781 33.01 13.72 12.56
C ARG A 781 33.23 13.10 11.18
N GLN A 782 34.32 12.37 11.03
CA GLN A 782 34.71 11.70 9.78
C GLN A 782 34.73 10.17 9.86
N GLU A 783 34.38 9.57 11.00
CA GLU A 783 34.43 8.12 11.17
C GLU A 783 33.02 7.53 11.22
N LEU A 784 32.77 6.65 10.28
CA LEU A 784 31.65 5.69 10.25
C LEU A 784 32.18 4.28 10.49
#